data_fcccb76f783553c73a4e5983e1bd19ab
#
_entry.id   fcccb76f783553c73a4e5983e1bd19ab
#
_cell.length_a   1.000
_cell.length_b   1.000
_cell.length_c   1.000
_cell.angle_alpha   90.00
_cell.angle_beta   90.00
_cell.angle_gamma   90.00
#
_symmetry.space_group_name_H-M   'P 1'
#
loop_
_entity.id
_entity.type
_entity.pdbx_description
1 polymer ?
#
loop_
_entity_poly.entity_id
_entity_poly.type
_entity_poly.pdbx_seq_one_letter_code
_entity_poly.pdbx_strand_id
1 'polypeptide(L)'
;MELATKYDPREVESKWYQYWLDHKLFSSRPDGREPYTVVIPPPNVTGVLHMGHMLNNTIQDILVRRARMEGKNACWVPGTDHASIATEAKVVARLAEEGIKKSDLTREEFLRHAWDWTHEHGGIILKQLRRLGASCDWDRTAFTMDEERSKSVIHVFVDLYKKGFIYRGVRMVNWDPKAKTALSDEEVVYKEEHSKLYYLKYYVAPEDQASVERKDEANVMHRDDRGWYAVVATTRPETIMGDTAMCINPDDAKNTWLKGKHVVVPKVGRTIPVIEDGYVDIEFGTGCLKVTPAHDINDHALGLKHNLETIDIFNDDGTISEAAGLYVGLDRMDVRKQISRDLNEAGLMEKIEDYTNKVGFSERTNVAIEPKLSTQWFLSMQHFADIALAPVMDDEIEFYPKKYKNTYRHWLENIKDWCISRQLWWGHRIPAWYYRPQGEAAAEGPKVGEVFVDEDLKGVMTQAQAKYPQAQLQEADFQQDDDALDTWFSSWLWPISLFDGINKPDNEEINYYFPTSDLVTGPDIIFFWVARMIMAGYEYRNDKPFKHVYFTGIVRDKLGRKMSKSLGNSPDPIELIEKYGADGVRMGMMLSAPAGNDILFDETLCEQGRNFNNKIWNAFRLVKGWEVSADAEQDEASRIATRWFESKLREAYAEMDAHFAQYRISDALMTVYRLFWDEFSSWYLEMVKPAYKDGKAQPVAQATYDATLRFFDALLRMLHPFMPFITEELWQHLADRKEGESIMVECQTVEKPTEADARLCEEFEAVKQVVAGVRSVRNQKNIAPRQRLVLQAVGTNEVAAYDAAILKMANLEKIEVVEAKAADASGFMVGKSEWAVPVGSLIDVEAELEKAKKELAHLEGFLTGVTKKLSNEKFVAHAPAAVVEKERKKQADAMEKIAMVKAMIKALK
;
A
#
# COMPACT_ATOMS: atom_id res chain seq x y z
N MET A 1 -36.93 -5.35 -22.02
CA MET A 1 -36.19 -6.62 -21.71
C MET A 1 -36.45 -6.92 -20.24
N GLU A 2 -36.86 -8.15 -19.92
CA GLU A 2 -37.17 -8.52 -18.54
C GLU A 2 -35.83 -8.73 -17.75
N LEU A 3 -35.68 -8.01 -16.64
CA LEU A 3 -34.47 -8.14 -15.81
C LEU A 3 -34.38 -9.53 -15.18
N ALA A 4 -33.17 -10.12 -15.18
CA ALA A 4 -32.91 -11.41 -14.53
C ALA A 4 -33.34 -11.39 -13.05
N THR A 5 -33.78 -12.53 -12.53
CA THR A 5 -34.19 -12.64 -11.12
C THR A 5 -33.07 -12.43 -10.12
N LYS A 6 -31.81 -12.67 -10.53
CA LYS A 6 -30.59 -12.45 -9.75
C LYS A 6 -29.55 -11.74 -10.60
N TYR A 7 -28.72 -10.93 -9.94
CA TYR A 7 -27.53 -10.35 -10.55
C TYR A 7 -26.45 -11.43 -10.72
N ASP A 8 -25.96 -11.61 -11.95
CA ASP A 8 -24.77 -12.44 -12.23
C ASP A 8 -23.63 -11.54 -12.74
N PRO A 9 -22.64 -11.27 -11.90
CA PRO A 9 -21.53 -10.39 -12.28
C PRO A 9 -20.72 -10.91 -13.47
N ARG A 10 -20.62 -12.22 -13.67
CA ARG A 10 -19.78 -12.81 -14.74
C ARG A 10 -20.27 -12.44 -16.13
N GLU A 11 -21.57 -12.44 -16.34
CA GLU A 11 -22.18 -12.05 -17.62
C GLU A 11 -22.10 -10.54 -17.82
N VAL A 12 -22.39 -9.77 -16.78
CA VAL A 12 -22.43 -8.31 -16.81
C VAL A 12 -21.03 -7.70 -16.99
N GLU A 13 -20.03 -8.20 -16.27
CA GLU A 13 -18.64 -7.69 -16.32
C GLU A 13 -18.02 -7.87 -17.70
N SER A 14 -18.13 -9.06 -18.28
CA SER A 14 -17.57 -9.33 -19.61
C SER A 14 -18.22 -8.49 -20.69
N LYS A 15 -19.56 -8.36 -20.64
CA LYS A 15 -20.36 -7.58 -21.58
C LYS A 15 -19.95 -6.11 -21.57
N TRP A 16 -19.94 -5.47 -20.39
CA TRP A 16 -19.70 -4.03 -20.31
C TRP A 16 -18.24 -3.67 -20.51
N TYR A 17 -17.30 -4.50 -20.04
CA TYR A 17 -15.90 -4.23 -20.28
C TYR A 17 -15.57 -4.24 -21.77
N GLN A 18 -16.11 -5.21 -22.52
CA GLN A 18 -15.96 -5.25 -23.99
C GLN A 18 -16.64 -4.06 -24.67
N TYR A 19 -17.85 -3.70 -24.22
CA TYR A 19 -18.57 -2.53 -24.73
C TYR A 19 -17.75 -1.24 -24.60
N TRP A 20 -17.14 -1.01 -23.43
CA TRP A 20 -16.30 0.16 -23.19
C TRP A 20 -15.06 0.18 -24.07
N LEU A 21 -14.46 -0.98 -24.32
CA LEU A 21 -13.32 -1.11 -25.25
C LEU A 21 -13.70 -0.83 -26.69
N ASP A 22 -14.81 -1.40 -27.17
CA ASP A 22 -15.28 -1.27 -28.54
C ASP A 22 -15.63 0.19 -28.89
N HIS A 23 -16.17 0.92 -27.92
CA HIS A 23 -16.51 2.33 -28.05
C HIS A 23 -15.38 3.27 -27.62
N LYS A 24 -14.19 2.74 -27.30
CA LYS A 24 -12.99 3.51 -26.91
C LYS A 24 -13.23 4.53 -25.79
N LEU A 25 -14.08 4.18 -24.80
CA LEU A 25 -14.47 5.09 -23.73
C LEU A 25 -13.34 5.40 -22.74
N PHE A 26 -12.25 4.63 -22.79
CA PHE A 26 -11.04 4.86 -21.99
C PHE A 26 -9.98 5.68 -22.69
N SER A 27 -10.13 5.86 -24.00
CA SER A 27 -9.11 6.53 -24.82
C SER A 27 -9.10 8.03 -24.59
N SER A 28 -7.90 8.60 -24.55
CA SER A 28 -7.67 10.03 -24.40
C SER A 28 -6.76 10.55 -25.50
N ARG A 29 -7.11 11.72 -26.01
CA ARG A 29 -6.27 12.54 -26.91
C ARG A 29 -6.35 13.98 -26.47
N PRO A 30 -5.28 14.78 -26.65
CA PRO A 30 -5.34 16.20 -26.38
C PRO A 30 -6.54 16.87 -27.06
N ASP A 31 -7.34 17.61 -26.28
CA ASP A 31 -8.50 18.36 -26.75
C ASP A 31 -8.69 19.64 -25.88
N GLY A 32 -9.84 20.32 -26.01
CA GLY A 32 -10.11 21.55 -25.28
C GLY A 32 -10.57 21.37 -23.83
N ARG A 33 -10.69 20.13 -23.33
CA ARG A 33 -11.11 19.85 -21.96
C ARG A 33 -9.91 19.93 -21.00
N GLU A 34 -10.18 20.11 -19.72
CA GLU A 34 -9.16 20.02 -18.69
C GLU A 34 -8.63 18.58 -18.62
N PRO A 35 -7.31 18.36 -18.74
CA PRO A 35 -6.75 17.01 -18.61
C PRO A 35 -6.78 16.54 -17.15
N TYR A 36 -7.10 15.26 -16.97
CA TYR A 36 -6.90 14.55 -15.72
C TYR A 36 -6.05 13.32 -16.00
N THR A 37 -4.79 13.41 -15.67
CA THR A 37 -3.80 12.40 -16.04
C THR A 37 -3.34 11.61 -14.82
N VAL A 38 -3.39 10.29 -14.93
CA VAL A 38 -2.84 9.36 -13.95
C VAL A 38 -1.91 8.39 -14.65
N VAL A 39 -0.74 8.17 -14.09
CA VAL A 39 0.20 7.14 -14.55
C VAL A 39 0.23 6.01 -13.54
N ILE A 40 0.07 4.78 -14.04
CA ILE A 40 0.07 3.62 -13.16
C ILE A 40 1.46 3.45 -12.52
N PRO A 41 1.57 3.11 -11.21
CA PRO A 41 2.79 2.51 -10.71
C PRO A 41 3.02 1.19 -11.45
N PRO A 42 4.04 1.12 -12.35
CA PRO A 42 4.13 -0.03 -13.26
C PRO A 42 4.46 -1.30 -12.49
N PRO A 43 3.58 -2.31 -12.46
CA PRO A 43 3.87 -3.55 -11.77
C PRO A 43 5.07 -4.28 -12.37
N ASN A 44 5.89 -4.86 -11.50
CA ASN A 44 7.03 -5.68 -11.90
C ASN A 44 6.56 -6.95 -12.63
N VAL A 45 7.19 -7.29 -13.77
CA VAL A 45 6.88 -8.51 -14.54
C VAL A 45 7.42 -9.79 -13.86
N THR A 46 7.39 -9.85 -12.54
CA THR A 46 7.89 -10.96 -11.71
C THR A 46 6.82 -11.99 -11.35
N GLY A 47 5.57 -11.76 -11.74
CA GLY A 47 4.46 -12.66 -11.47
C GLY A 47 3.10 -11.98 -11.59
N VAL A 48 2.08 -12.54 -10.94
CA VAL A 48 0.71 -12.05 -10.93
C VAL A 48 0.51 -10.93 -9.89
N LEU A 49 -0.56 -10.15 -10.03
CA LEU A 49 -0.92 -9.12 -9.06
C LEU A 49 -1.34 -9.73 -7.70
N HIS A 50 -1.22 -8.97 -6.63
CA HIS A 50 -1.67 -9.31 -5.29
C HIS A 50 -2.66 -8.25 -4.77
N MET A 51 -3.23 -8.45 -3.56
CA MET A 51 -4.28 -7.57 -3.02
C MET A 51 -3.85 -6.10 -2.87
N GLY A 52 -2.57 -5.83 -2.64
CA GLY A 52 -2.05 -4.46 -2.63
C GLY A 52 -2.17 -3.75 -3.99
N HIS A 53 -1.93 -4.47 -5.08
CA HIS A 53 -2.17 -3.95 -6.44
C HIS A 53 -3.66 -3.73 -6.70
N MET A 54 -4.53 -4.63 -6.21
CA MET A 54 -5.98 -4.48 -6.35
C MET A 54 -6.47 -3.20 -5.67
N LEU A 55 -6.01 -2.95 -4.44
CA LEU A 55 -6.32 -1.72 -3.73
C LEU A 55 -5.86 -0.48 -4.50
N ASN A 56 -4.57 -0.45 -4.86
CA ASN A 56 -3.95 0.68 -5.52
C ASN A 56 -4.66 1.04 -6.84
N ASN A 57 -4.92 0.03 -7.68
CA ASN A 57 -5.57 0.24 -8.97
C ASN A 57 -7.07 0.55 -8.85
N THR A 58 -7.75 0.04 -7.82
CA THR A 58 -9.14 0.41 -7.53
C THR A 58 -9.23 1.90 -7.19
N ILE A 59 -8.33 2.42 -6.36
CA ILE A 59 -8.29 3.85 -6.01
C ILE A 59 -8.03 4.71 -7.24
N GLN A 60 -7.05 4.34 -8.07
CA GLN A 60 -6.78 5.06 -9.32
C GLN A 60 -8.00 5.08 -10.23
N ASP A 61 -8.66 3.93 -10.43
CA ASP A 61 -9.84 3.82 -11.29
C ASP A 61 -11.02 4.67 -10.77
N ILE A 62 -11.22 4.71 -9.46
CA ILE A 62 -12.26 5.56 -8.84
C ILE A 62 -12.01 7.04 -9.18
N LEU A 63 -10.78 7.52 -9.01
CA LEU A 63 -10.42 8.90 -9.30
C LEU A 63 -10.55 9.22 -10.80
N VAL A 64 -10.09 8.32 -11.67
CA VAL A 64 -10.15 8.49 -13.12
C VAL A 64 -11.60 8.48 -13.63
N ARG A 65 -12.44 7.55 -13.13
CA ARG A 65 -13.86 7.49 -13.51
C ARG A 65 -14.60 8.72 -13.04
N ARG A 66 -14.33 9.19 -11.82
CA ARG A 66 -14.91 10.42 -11.31
C ARG A 66 -14.54 11.61 -12.20
N ALA A 67 -13.25 11.79 -12.51
CA ALA A 67 -12.78 12.88 -13.36
C ALA A 67 -13.46 12.85 -14.74
N ARG A 68 -13.64 11.67 -15.32
CA ARG A 68 -14.32 11.48 -16.59
C ARG A 68 -15.79 11.90 -16.51
N MET A 69 -16.47 11.55 -15.42
CA MET A 69 -17.86 11.96 -15.15
C MET A 69 -18.00 13.45 -14.79
N GLU A 70 -16.91 14.11 -14.41
CA GLU A 70 -16.85 15.57 -14.26
C GLU A 70 -16.59 16.29 -15.60
N GLY A 71 -16.52 15.57 -16.71
CA GLY A 71 -16.31 16.11 -18.05
C GLY A 71 -14.86 16.40 -18.39
N LYS A 72 -13.90 16.00 -17.57
CA LYS A 72 -12.47 16.14 -17.84
C LYS A 72 -12.01 15.14 -18.88
N ASN A 73 -10.91 15.45 -19.56
CA ASN A 73 -10.23 14.50 -20.43
C ASN A 73 -9.34 13.58 -19.59
N ALA A 74 -9.91 12.47 -19.16
CA ALA A 74 -9.22 11.52 -18.27
C ALA A 74 -8.31 10.59 -19.07
N CYS A 75 -7.02 10.61 -18.74
CA CYS A 75 -5.99 9.77 -19.32
C CYS A 75 -5.31 8.95 -18.21
N TRP A 76 -5.57 7.65 -18.19
CA TRP A 76 -4.89 6.73 -17.29
C TRP A 76 -4.00 5.79 -18.08
N VAL A 77 -2.68 6.00 -17.98
CA VAL A 77 -1.69 5.26 -18.76
C VAL A 77 -1.28 3.98 -18.04
N PRO A 78 -1.57 2.80 -18.60
CA PRO A 78 -1.13 1.52 -18.06
C PRO A 78 0.30 1.19 -18.49
N GLY A 79 0.96 0.33 -17.70
CA GLY A 79 2.28 -0.16 -18.07
C GLY A 79 2.82 -1.19 -17.08
N THR A 80 4.02 -1.70 -17.38
CA THR A 80 4.74 -2.67 -16.55
C THR A 80 6.22 -2.29 -16.45
N ASP A 81 6.86 -2.72 -15.36
CA ASP A 81 8.29 -2.49 -15.11
C ASP A 81 9.09 -3.77 -15.37
N HIS A 82 10.25 -3.64 -16.02
CA HIS A 82 11.17 -4.74 -16.29
C HIS A 82 11.84 -5.30 -15.05
N ALA A 83 11.90 -4.52 -13.96
CA ALA A 83 12.32 -4.94 -12.63
C ALA A 83 13.67 -5.64 -12.54
N SER A 84 14.65 -5.20 -13.33
CA SER A 84 16.06 -5.65 -13.39
C SER A 84 16.41 -6.91 -12.58
N ILE A 85 16.91 -6.78 -11.36
CA ILE A 85 17.35 -7.87 -10.47
C ILE A 85 16.24 -8.89 -10.23
N ALA A 86 15.03 -8.42 -9.97
CA ALA A 86 13.93 -9.29 -9.57
C ALA A 86 13.49 -10.21 -10.73
N THR A 87 13.44 -9.68 -11.94
CA THR A 87 13.10 -10.47 -13.14
C THR A 87 14.26 -11.38 -13.53
N GLU A 88 15.50 -10.89 -13.52
CA GLU A 88 16.67 -11.72 -13.82
C GLU A 88 16.76 -12.92 -12.88
N ALA A 89 16.52 -12.73 -11.57
CA ALA A 89 16.50 -13.81 -10.58
C ALA A 89 15.43 -14.86 -10.90
N LYS A 90 14.25 -14.45 -11.38
CA LYS A 90 13.18 -15.38 -11.79
C LYS A 90 13.54 -16.17 -13.04
N VAL A 91 14.13 -15.50 -14.04
CA VAL A 91 14.59 -16.16 -15.27
C VAL A 91 15.71 -17.17 -14.95
N VAL A 92 16.67 -16.79 -14.11
CA VAL A 92 17.76 -17.70 -13.66
C VAL A 92 17.18 -18.91 -12.91
N ALA A 93 16.19 -18.71 -12.03
CA ALA A 93 15.54 -19.80 -11.32
C ALA A 93 14.82 -20.77 -12.27
N ARG A 94 14.08 -20.25 -13.26
CA ARG A 94 13.40 -21.06 -14.30
C ARG A 94 14.41 -21.86 -15.13
N LEU A 95 15.50 -21.23 -15.58
CA LEU A 95 16.55 -21.90 -16.32
C LEU A 95 17.22 -23.02 -15.50
N ALA A 96 17.42 -22.80 -14.19
CA ALA A 96 17.98 -23.78 -13.28
C ALA A 96 17.06 -25.00 -13.12
N GLU A 97 15.74 -24.84 -13.12
CA GLU A 97 14.77 -25.94 -13.15
C GLU A 97 14.88 -26.77 -14.44
N GLU A 98 15.27 -26.14 -15.56
CA GLU A 98 15.53 -26.77 -16.85
C GLU A 98 16.97 -27.33 -16.97
N GLY A 99 17.79 -27.18 -15.89
CA GLY A 99 19.18 -27.66 -15.86
C GLY A 99 20.18 -26.74 -16.57
N ILE A 100 19.78 -25.51 -16.93
CA ILE A 100 20.61 -24.54 -17.64
C ILE A 100 21.17 -23.51 -16.64
N LYS A 101 22.48 -23.27 -16.67
CA LYS A 101 23.12 -22.23 -15.88
C LYS A 101 23.28 -20.96 -16.72
N LYS A 102 23.11 -19.80 -16.11
CA LYS A 102 23.35 -18.51 -16.79
C LYS A 102 24.76 -18.42 -17.39
N SER A 103 25.77 -19.00 -16.71
CA SER A 103 27.16 -19.05 -17.18
C SER A 103 27.37 -19.83 -18.48
N ASP A 104 26.42 -20.67 -18.86
CA ASP A 104 26.50 -21.50 -20.05
C ASP A 104 25.89 -20.80 -21.29
N LEU A 105 25.32 -19.61 -21.08
CA LEU A 105 24.65 -18.80 -22.10
C LEU A 105 25.45 -17.55 -22.46
N THR A 106 25.30 -17.13 -23.71
CA THR A 106 25.67 -15.76 -24.10
C THR A 106 24.63 -14.76 -23.58
N ARG A 107 24.99 -13.47 -23.56
CA ARG A 107 24.06 -12.38 -23.17
C ARG A 107 22.80 -12.41 -24.04
N GLU A 108 22.94 -12.58 -25.34
CA GLU A 108 21.83 -12.60 -26.31
C GLU A 108 20.89 -13.78 -26.08
N GLU A 109 21.43 -14.95 -25.74
CA GLU A 109 20.64 -16.14 -25.41
C GLU A 109 19.87 -15.94 -24.13
N PHE A 110 20.51 -15.41 -23.10
CA PHE A 110 19.84 -15.10 -21.85
C PHE A 110 18.73 -14.07 -22.03
N LEU A 111 18.98 -13.00 -22.79
CA LEU A 111 17.99 -11.95 -23.05
C LEU A 111 16.76 -12.48 -23.78
N ARG A 112 16.90 -13.49 -24.66
CA ARG A 112 15.73 -14.14 -25.26
C ARG A 112 14.83 -14.77 -24.22
N HIS A 113 15.39 -15.53 -23.29
CA HIS A 113 14.62 -16.11 -22.17
C HIS A 113 13.96 -15.05 -21.27
N ALA A 114 14.65 -13.93 -21.05
CA ALA A 114 14.11 -12.83 -20.25
C ALA A 114 12.95 -12.11 -20.97
N TRP A 115 13.02 -11.93 -22.28
CA TRP A 115 11.92 -11.40 -23.07
C TRP A 115 10.73 -12.33 -23.13
N ASP A 116 10.93 -13.65 -23.29
CA ASP A 116 9.86 -14.65 -23.24
C ASP A 116 9.12 -14.63 -21.90
N TRP A 117 9.88 -14.56 -20.79
CA TRP A 117 9.32 -14.37 -19.45
C TRP A 117 8.47 -13.10 -19.35
N THR A 118 8.97 -12.00 -19.87
CA THR A 118 8.32 -10.69 -19.81
C THR A 118 7.03 -10.65 -20.62
N HIS A 119 7.00 -11.21 -21.80
CA HIS A 119 5.80 -11.31 -22.62
C HIS A 119 4.71 -12.15 -21.95
N GLU A 120 5.10 -13.27 -21.34
CA GLU A 120 4.17 -14.14 -20.60
C GLU A 120 3.54 -13.41 -19.40
N HIS A 121 4.36 -12.89 -18.49
CA HIS A 121 3.88 -12.34 -17.22
C HIS A 121 3.28 -10.94 -17.37
N GLY A 122 3.81 -10.11 -18.24
CA GLY A 122 3.23 -8.79 -18.55
C GLY A 122 1.80 -8.91 -19.08
N GLY A 123 1.55 -9.89 -19.96
CA GLY A 123 0.20 -10.17 -20.48
C GLY A 123 -0.79 -10.60 -19.39
N ILE A 124 -0.35 -11.39 -18.40
CA ILE A 124 -1.19 -11.82 -17.26
C ILE A 124 -1.58 -10.62 -16.41
N ILE A 125 -0.62 -9.77 -16.06
CA ILE A 125 -0.85 -8.55 -15.24
C ILE A 125 -1.92 -7.66 -15.87
N LEU A 126 -1.79 -7.36 -17.16
CA LEU A 126 -2.74 -6.50 -17.87
C LEU A 126 -4.14 -7.13 -17.96
N LYS A 127 -4.23 -8.45 -18.09
CA LYS A 127 -5.52 -9.17 -18.04
C LYS A 127 -6.17 -9.09 -16.65
N GLN A 128 -5.38 -9.20 -15.58
CA GLN A 128 -5.88 -9.08 -14.21
C GLN A 128 -6.44 -7.68 -13.94
N LEU A 129 -5.79 -6.63 -14.43
CA LEU A 129 -6.29 -5.25 -14.34
C LEU A 129 -7.62 -5.07 -15.07
N ARG A 130 -7.75 -5.66 -16.26
CA ARG A 130 -9.02 -5.64 -17.01
C ARG A 130 -10.14 -6.37 -16.26
N ARG A 131 -9.83 -7.50 -15.63
CA ARG A 131 -10.79 -8.24 -14.79
C ARG A 131 -11.25 -7.44 -13.58
N LEU A 132 -10.39 -6.59 -13.01
CA LEU A 132 -10.74 -5.65 -11.94
C LEU A 132 -11.66 -4.51 -12.41
N GLY A 133 -11.77 -4.30 -13.71
CA GLY A 133 -12.53 -3.20 -14.30
C GLY A 133 -11.73 -1.91 -14.50
N ALA A 134 -10.41 -1.99 -14.49
CA ALA A 134 -9.55 -0.80 -14.67
C ALA A 134 -9.81 -0.11 -16.01
N SER A 135 -10.13 1.19 -15.96
CA SER A 135 -10.47 2.01 -17.13
C SER A 135 -9.25 2.71 -17.73
N CYS A 136 -8.16 1.94 -17.91
CA CYS A 136 -6.93 2.43 -18.53
C CYS A 136 -7.09 2.68 -20.02
N ASP A 137 -6.38 3.68 -20.56
CA ASP A 137 -6.19 3.84 -21.98
C ASP A 137 -5.20 2.78 -22.51
N TRP A 138 -5.74 1.64 -22.88
CA TRP A 138 -4.94 0.46 -23.27
C TRP A 138 -4.14 0.66 -24.55
N ASP A 139 -4.52 1.62 -25.40
CA ASP A 139 -3.76 1.98 -26.60
C ASP A 139 -2.40 2.63 -26.23
N ARG A 140 -2.28 3.14 -24.99
CA ARG A 140 -1.06 3.75 -24.43
C ARG A 140 -0.23 2.79 -23.56
N THR A 141 -0.53 1.50 -23.58
CA THR A 141 0.21 0.53 -22.77
C THR A 141 1.70 0.62 -23.04
N ALA A 142 2.48 0.84 -21.98
CA ALA A 142 3.92 1.04 -22.06
C ALA A 142 4.69 0.01 -21.21
N PHE A 143 5.95 -0.18 -21.55
CA PHE A 143 6.89 -1.01 -20.81
C PHE A 143 8.19 -0.22 -20.59
N THR A 144 8.74 -0.27 -19.39
CA THR A 144 9.91 0.55 -19.04
C THR A 144 11.15 0.27 -19.92
N MET A 145 11.20 -0.88 -20.62
CA MET A 145 12.25 -1.23 -21.57
C MET A 145 11.79 -1.26 -23.03
N ASP A 146 10.65 -0.70 -23.37
CA ASP A 146 10.32 -0.52 -24.78
C ASP A 146 11.26 0.49 -25.47
N GLU A 147 11.21 0.56 -26.79
CA GLU A 147 12.17 1.32 -27.58
C GLU A 147 12.19 2.82 -27.22
N GLU A 148 11.01 3.44 -27.06
CA GLU A 148 10.93 4.88 -26.82
C GLU A 148 11.37 5.25 -25.40
N ARG A 149 10.99 4.42 -24.39
CA ARG A 149 11.43 4.61 -22.99
C ARG A 149 12.93 4.33 -22.87
N SER A 150 13.44 3.32 -23.55
CA SER A 150 14.88 3.04 -23.59
C SER A 150 15.69 4.19 -24.17
N LYS A 151 15.24 4.81 -25.26
CA LYS A 151 15.89 6.00 -25.83
C LYS A 151 15.95 7.13 -24.78
N SER A 152 14.84 7.40 -24.11
CA SER A 152 14.78 8.42 -23.05
C SER A 152 15.77 8.15 -21.90
N VAL A 153 15.87 6.89 -21.45
CA VAL A 153 16.79 6.48 -20.38
C VAL A 153 18.24 6.69 -20.80
N ILE A 154 18.60 6.25 -22.01
CA ILE A 154 19.96 6.39 -22.56
C ILE A 154 20.32 7.88 -22.73
N HIS A 155 19.42 8.66 -23.29
CA HIS A 155 19.59 10.11 -23.44
C HIS A 155 19.87 10.80 -22.09
N VAL A 156 19.06 10.48 -21.07
CA VAL A 156 19.21 11.04 -19.71
C VAL A 156 20.54 10.64 -19.08
N PHE A 157 20.97 9.40 -19.24
CA PHE A 157 22.29 9.00 -18.75
C PHE A 157 23.42 9.82 -19.38
N VAL A 158 23.40 9.97 -20.69
CA VAL A 158 24.43 10.72 -21.44
C VAL A 158 24.40 12.21 -21.07
N ASP A 159 23.20 12.81 -20.95
CA ASP A 159 23.05 14.20 -20.53
C ASP A 159 23.61 14.45 -19.12
N LEU A 160 23.23 13.61 -18.15
CA LEU A 160 23.70 13.74 -16.77
C LEU A 160 25.20 13.46 -16.64
N TYR A 161 25.75 12.58 -17.46
CA TYR A 161 27.18 12.38 -17.54
C TYR A 161 27.90 13.63 -18.08
N LYS A 162 27.40 14.22 -19.16
CA LYS A 162 27.95 15.47 -19.74
C LYS A 162 27.86 16.65 -18.78
N LYS A 163 26.83 16.69 -17.93
CA LYS A 163 26.66 17.67 -16.85
C LYS A 163 27.56 17.39 -15.64
N GLY A 164 28.22 16.24 -15.58
CA GLY A 164 29.11 15.86 -14.49
C GLY A 164 28.40 15.29 -13.25
N PHE A 165 27.09 15.03 -13.32
CA PHE A 165 26.34 14.41 -12.24
C PHE A 165 26.53 12.89 -12.19
N ILE A 166 26.69 12.23 -13.36
CA ILE A 166 27.04 10.82 -13.41
C ILE A 166 28.57 10.68 -13.48
N TYR A 167 29.12 9.83 -12.65
CA TYR A 167 30.54 9.52 -12.60
C TYR A 167 30.79 8.04 -12.30
N ARG A 168 31.98 7.56 -12.68
CA ARG A 168 32.46 6.21 -12.38
C ARG A 168 33.56 6.27 -11.35
N GLY A 169 33.45 5.46 -10.29
CA GLY A 169 34.43 5.49 -9.19
C GLY A 169 34.42 4.22 -8.36
N VAL A 170 35.52 4.03 -7.60
CA VAL A 170 35.64 2.96 -6.62
C VAL A 170 35.02 3.46 -5.31
N ARG A 171 34.02 2.77 -4.82
CA ARG A 171 33.38 3.05 -3.52
C ARG A 171 33.00 1.76 -2.81
N MET A 172 32.83 1.86 -1.50
CA MET A 172 32.19 0.80 -0.72
C MET A 172 30.70 0.75 -1.08
N VAL A 173 30.24 -0.39 -1.58
CA VAL A 173 28.85 -0.63 -1.96
C VAL A 173 28.28 -1.79 -1.16
N ASN A 174 26.96 -1.84 -1.06
CA ASN A 174 26.24 -3.02 -0.60
C ASN A 174 26.25 -4.06 -1.73
N TRP A 175 26.79 -5.21 -1.48
CA TRP A 175 26.93 -6.28 -2.48
C TRP A 175 26.03 -7.44 -2.13
N ASP A 176 25.22 -7.90 -3.10
CA ASP A 176 24.45 -9.12 -3.01
C ASP A 176 25.27 -10.29 -3.58
N PRO A 177 25.81 -11.18 -2.74
CA PRO A 177 26.66 -12.26 -3.23
C PRO A 177 25.91 -13.37 -3.96
N LYS A 178 24.60 -13.47 -3.77
CA LYS A 178 23.76 -14.43 -4.50
C LYS A 178 23.39 -13.95 -5.90
N ALA A 179 23.01 -12.68 -6.02
CA ALA A 179 22.76 -12.05 -7.31
C ALA A 179 24.04 -11.59 -8.00
N LYS A 180 25.18 -11.51 -7.27
CA LYS A 180 26.49 -11.04 -7.74
C LYS A 180 26.42 -9.63 -8.33
N THR A 181 25.76 -8.73 -7.62
CA THR A 181 25.54 -7.35 -8.04
C THR A 181 25.54 -6.37 -6.89
N ALA A 182 25.89 -5.12 -7.20
CA ALA A 182 25.73 -4.01 -6.27
C ALA A 182 24.23 -3.69 -6.05
N LEU A 183 23.94 -3.21 -4.84
CA LEU A 183 22.64 -2.71 -4.42
C LEU A 183 22.77 -1.25 -4.02
N SER A 184 21.70 -0.48 -4.16
CA SER A 184 21.58 0.81 -3.48
C SER A 184 21.29 0.63 -1.99
N ASP A 185 21.52 1.67 -1.20
CA ASP A 185 21.28 1.62 0.25
C ASP A 185 19.82 1.29 0.59
N GLU A 186 18.88 1.75 -0.22
CA GLU A 186 17.46 1.55 -0.05
C GLU A 186 17.02 0.10 -0.30
N GLU A 187 17.78 -0.68 -1.07
CA GLU A 187 17.49 -2.10 -1.36
C GLU A 187 17.94 -3.02 -0.22
N VAL A 188 18.48 -2.46 0.87
CA VAL A 188 18.95 -3.19 2.04
C VAL A 188 17.92 -3.15 3.16
N VAL A 189 17.40 -4.31 3.56
CA VAL A 189 16.46 -4.46 4.66
C VAL A 189 17.20 -4.94 5.91
N TYR A 190 17.18 -4.13 6.96
CA TYR A 190 17.82 -4.50 8.23
C TYR A 190 16.89 -5.36 9.08
N LYS A 191 17.39 -6.52 9.50
CA LYS A 191 16.69 -7.47 10.37
C LYS A 191 17.47 -7.69 11.65
N GLU A 192 16.75 -7.92 12.74
CA GLU A 192 17.36 -8.39 13.98
C GLU A 192 17.72 -9.88 13.82
N GLU A 193 18.99 -10.19 14.01
CA GLU A 193 19.53 -11.55 13.95
C GLU A 193 20.11 -11.94 15.30
N HIS A 194 19.75 -13.13 15.76
CA HIS A 194 20.37 -13.76 16.92
C HIS A 194 21.70 -14.40 16.50
N SER A 195 22.80 -13.75 16.85
CA SER A 195 24.15 -14.13 16.49
C SER A 195 25.03 -14.34 17.72
N LYS A 196 26.32 -14.42 17.51
CA LYS A 196 27.31 -14.54 18.59
C LYS A 196 28.26 -13.34 18.51
N LEU A 197 28.74 -12.91 19.66
CA LEU A 197 29.84 -12.00 19.79
C LEU A 197 31.09 -12.79 20.24
N TYR A 198 32.08 -12.76 19.41
CA TYR A 198 33.34 -13.53 19.59
C TYR A 198 34.41 -12.60 20.12
N TYR A 199 35.05 -12.99 21.24
CA TYR A 199 36.12 -12.26 21.87
C TYR A 199 37.44 -12.94 21.53
N LEU A 200 38.28 -12.29 20.69
CA LEU A 200 39.48 -12.85 20.09
C LEU A 200 40.74 -12.26 20.73
N LYS A 201 41.76 -13.11 20.92
CA LYS A 201 43.07 -12.71 21.47
C LYS A 201 44.01 -12.27 20.34
N TYR A 202 44.35 -11.00 20.34
CA TYR A 202 45.37 -10.43 19.46
C TYR A 202 46.64 -10.22 20.27
N TYR A 203 47.61 -11.12 20.12
CA TYR A 203 48.87 -11.03 20.86
C TYR A 203 49.66 -9.82 20.39
N VAL A 204 50.30 -9.12 21.32
CA VAL A 204 51.27 -8.09 20.99
C VAL A 204 52.39 -8.74 20.19
N ALA A 205 52.88 -8.06 19.15
CA ALA A 205 53.93 -8.59 18.28
C ALA A 205 55.18 -8.95 19.08
N PRO A 206 55.94 -10.01 18.70
CA PRO A 206 57.12 -10.48 19.46
C PRO A 206 58.12 -9.37 19.76
N GLU A 207 58.34 -8.48 18.82
CA GLU A 207 59.24 -7.33 18.93
C GLU A 207 58.81 -6.30 19.97
N ASP A 208 57.54 -6.20 20.23
CA ASP A 208 56.92 -5.24 21.14
C ASP A 208 56.62 -5.82 22.54
N GLN A 209 56.70 -7.13 22.72
CA GLN A 209 56.33 -7.81 23.98
C GLN A 209 57.17 -7.30 25.17
N ALA A 210 58.49 -7.09 24.99
CA ALA A 210 59.36 -6.64 26.04
C ALA A 210 59.14 -5.18 26.48
N SER A 211 58.47 -4.41 25.63
CA SER A 211 58.20 -2.98 25.87
C SER A 211 56.76 -2.72 26.38
N VAL A 212 56.01 -3.78 26.69
CA VAL A 212 54.67 -3.66 27.26
C VAL A 212 54.77 -3.25 28.72
N GLU A 213 54.22 -2.12 29.07
CA GLU A 213 54.16 -1.57 30.41
C GLU A 213 52.78 -0.99 30.72
N ARG A 214 52.42 -0.94 31.97
CA ARG A 214 51.23 -0.27 32.44
C ARG A 214 51.44 1.24 32.35
N LYS A 215 50.61 1.93 31.58
CA LYS A 215 50.64 3.38 31.37
C LYS A 215 49.59 4.14 32.19
N ASP A 216 48.54 3.44 32.64
CA ASP A 216 47.44 4.00 33.42
C ASP A 216 46.96 2.95 34.42
N GLU A 217 46.45 3.39 35.58
CA GLU A 217 45.85 2.48 36.59
C GLU A 217 44.64 1.75 36.05
N ALA A 218 43.89 2.38 35.14
CA ALA A 218 42.70 1.81 34.47
C ALA A 218 43.03 0.79 33.36
N ASN A 219 44.35 0.61 33.01
CA ASN A 219 44.71 -0.31 31.94
C ASN A 219 44.19 -1.73 32.20
N VAL A 220 43.43 -2.27 31.23
CA VAL A 220 43.01 -3.67 31.19
C VAL A 220 43.97 -4.47 30.34
N MET A 221 44.89 -5.18 31.03
CA MET A 221 45.99 -5.90 30.40
C MET A 221 45.79 -7.40 30.58
N HIS A 222 45.91 -8.14 29.50
CA HIS A 222 45.79 -9.60 29.50
C HIS A 222 47.16 -10.24 29.17
N ARG A 223 47.48 -11.32 29.86
CA ARG A 223 48.67 -12.11 29.63
C ARG A 223 48.43 -13.58 29.91
N ASP A 224 48.98 -14.43 29.06
CA ASP A 224 49.10 -15.86 29.29
C ASP A 224 50.51 -16.36 28.96
N ASP A 225 50.70 -17.67 28.80
CA ASP A 225 52.01 -18.29 28.53
C ASP A 225 52.63 -17.86 27.19
N ARG A 226 51.78 -17.34 26.26
CA ARG A 226 52.21 -16.84 24.94
C ARG A 226 52.60 -15.37 24.96
N GLY A 227 52.32 -14.63 26.04
CA GLY A 227 52.64 -13.22 26.17
C GLY A 227 51.42 -12.31 26.40
N TRP A 228 51.65 -11.02 26.24
CA TRP A 228 50.61 -10.00 26.35
C TRP A 228 49.68 -10.01 25.14
N TYR A 229 48.39 -9.83 25.35
CA TYR A 229 47.40 -9.75 24.28
C TYR A 229 46.29 -8.75 24.58
N ALA A 230 45.70 -8.20 23.50
CA ALA A 230 44.50 -7.42 23.53
C ALA A 230 43.29 -8.31 23.16
N VAL A 231 42.12 -7.97 23.65
CA VAL A 231 40.87 -8.69 23.33
C VAL A 231 40.00 -7.83 22.38
N VAL A 232 39.66 -8.39 21.25
CA VAL A 232 38.76 -7.78 20.25
C VAL A 232 37.46 -8.52 20.24
N ALA A 233 36.33 -7.79 20.30
CA ALA A 233 35.00 -8.35 20.17
C ALA A 233 34.46 -8.14 18.75
N THR A 234 34.03 -9.20 18.08
CA THR A 234 33.49 -9.15 16.72
C THR A 234 32.31 -10.09 16.53
N THR A 235 31.33 -9.70 15.71
CA THR A 235 30.26 -10.60 15.24
C THR A 235 30.64 -11.35 13.96
N ARG A 236 31.76 -10.95 13.33
CA ARG A 236 32.24 -11.45 12.04
C ARG A 236 33.66 -12.00 12.08
N PRO A 237 33.91 -13.13 12.78
CA PRO A 237 35.26 -13.67 12.92
C PRO A 237 35.88 -14.10 11.59
N GLU A 238 35.06 -14.40 10.56
CA GLU A 238 35.53 -14.72 9.21
C GLU A 238 36.28 -13.57 8.53
N THR A 239 36.09 -12.33 8.97
CA THR A 239 36.73 -11.17 8.30
C THR A 239 38.11 -10.87 8.80
N ILE A 240 38.61 -11.51 9.89
CA ILE A 240 39.93 -11.22 10.46
C ILE A 240 41.08 -11.44 9.48
N MET A 241 40.88 -12.29 8.47
CA MET A 241 41.86 -12.54 7.41
C MET A 241 42.17 -11.28 6.59
N GLY A 242 41.28 -10.28 6.61
CA GLY A 242 41.44 -8.99 5.95
C GLY A 242 41.85 -7.85 6.90
N ASP A 243 42.15 -8.12 8.18
CA ASP A 243 42.51 -7.10 9.13
C ASP A 243 43.87 -6.47 8.81
N THR A 244 43.95 -5.14 8.83
CA THR A 244 45.17 -4.39 8.52
C THR A 244 45.58 -3.42 9.63
N ALA A 245 44.72 -3.22 10.65
CA ALA A 245 45.07 -2.51 11.88
C ALA A 245 44.17 -2.96 13.05
N MET A 246 44.58 -2.66 14.25
CA MET A 246 43.74 -2.56 15.44
C MET A 246 43.59 -1.08 15.77
N CYS A 247 42.36 -0.62 16.07
CA CYS A 247 42.14 0.76 16.46
C CYS A 247 41.74 0.87 17.93
N ILE A 248 42.28 1.85 18.64
CA ILE A 248 41.87 2.21 19.99
C ILE A 248 41.52 3.71 20.05
N ASN A 249 40.70 4.10 20.99
CA ASN A 249 40.46 5.51 21.23
C ASN A 249 41.62 6.11 22.01
N PRO A 250 42.24 7.24 21.58
CA PRO A 250 43.37 7.88 22.27
C PRO A 250 43.04 8.27 23.72
N ASP A 251 41.78 8.51 24.04
CA ASP A 251 41.30 8.91 25.37
C ASP A 251 40.83 7.73 26.24
N ASP A 252 40.88 6.51 25.71
CA ASP A 252 40.52 5.31 26.48
C ASP A 252 41.62 4.85 27.41
N ALA A 253 41.53 5.21 28.68
CA ALA A 253 42.47 4.82 29.71
C ALA A 253 42.70 3.29 29.81
N LYS A 254 41.70 2.47 29.45
CA LYS A 254 41.78 1.01 29.48
C LYS A 254 42.87 0.46 28.54
N ASN A 255 43.09 1.10 27.39
CA ASN A 255 43.87 0.58 26.28
C ASN A 255 45.13 1.40 25.95
N THR A 256 45.48 2.43 26.76
CA THR A 256 46.69 3.28 26.53
C THR A 256 48.00 2.51 26.46
N TRP A 257 48.08 1.32 27.07
CA TRP A 257 49.23 0.45 27.04
C TRP A 257 49.55 -0.12 25.64
N LEU A 258 48.56 -0.10 24.72
CA LEU A 258 48.72 -0.55 23.34
C LEU A 258 49.29 0.54 22.40
N LYS A 259 49.31 1.80 22.81
CA LYS A 259 49.80 2.89 21.97
C LYS A 259 51.22 2.64 21.43
N GLY A 260 51.32 2.74 20.08
CA GLY A 260 52.59 2.54 19.37
C GLY A 260 53.05 1.08 19.30
N LYS A 261 52.18 0.11 19.60
CA LYS A 261 52.43 -1.32 19.49
C LYS A 261 51.90 -1.90 18.18
N HIS A 262 52.36 -3.10 17.89
CA HIS A 262 51.80 -3.97 16.86
C HIS A 262 51.17 -5.19 17.51
N VAL A 263 50.19 -5.75 16.85
CA VAL A 263 49.52 -6.98 17.27
C VAL A 263 49.52 -7.99 16.13
N VAL A 264 49.38 -9.26 16.48
CA VAL A 264 49.32 -10.36 15.52
C VAL A 264 47.89 -10.80 15.34
N VAL A 265 47.42 -10.81 14.09
CA VAL A 265 46.07 -11.31 13.75
C VAL A 265 45.99 -12.80 14.08
N PRO A 266 45.05 -13.24 14.94
CA PRO A 266 44.95 -14.61 15.40
C PRO A 266 44.78 -15.60 14.22
N LYS A 267 45.50 -16.73 14.27
CA LYS A 267 45.53 -17.77 13.23
C LYS A 267 46.16 -17.35 11.89
N VAL A 268 45.97 -16.09 11.48
CA VAL A 268 46.55 -15.54 10.21
C VAL A 268 48.02 -15.31 10.34
N GLY A 269 48.48 -14.86 11.52
CA GLY A 269 49.89 -14.57 11.80
C GLY A 269 50.41 -13.26 11.26
N ARG A 270 49.59 -12.43 10.62
CA ARG A 270 49.95 -11.10 10.12
C ARG A 270 50.16 -10.14 11.29
N THR A 271 51.29 -9.43 11.31
CA THR A 271 51.52 -8.32 12.22
C THR A 271 50.91 -7.04 11.68
N ILE A 272 50.08 -6.37 12.49
CA ILE A 272 49.35 -5.16 12.12
C ILE A 272 49.57 -4.06 13.19
N PRO A 273 49.59 -2.77 12.81
CA PRO A 273 49.77 -1.67 13.76
C PRO A 273 48.53 -1.45 14.62
N VAL A 274 48.77 -0.93 15.83
CA VAL A 274 47.69 -0.32 16.63
C VAL A 274 47.65 1.16 16.29
N ILE A 275 46.52 1.59 15.73
CA ILE A 275 46.23 2.99 15.37
C ILE A 275 45.34 3.64 16.43
N GLU A 276 45.35 4.96 16.48
CA GLU A 276 44.55 5.74 17.42
C GLU A 276 43.52 6.58 16.67
N ASP A 277 42.23 6.43 17.02
CA ASP A 277 41.16 7.21 16.43
C ASP A 277 39.98 7.40 17.41
N GLY A 278 39.44 8.61 17.46
CA GLY A 278 38.28 8.95 18.28
C GLY A 278 36.98 8.27 17.83
N TYR A 279 36.98 7.57 16.68
CA TYR A 279 35.85 6.78 16.20
C TYR A 279 35.47 5.64 17.14
N VAL A 280 36.47 5.04 17.84
CA VAL A 280 36.21 3.90 18.73
C VAL A 280 35.43 4.34 19.96
N ASP A 281 34.27 3.75 20.20
CA ASP A 281 33.44 4.00 21.38
C ASP A 281 34.14 3.37 22.63
N ILE A 282 34.46 4.18 23.60
CA ILE A 282 35.16 3.77 24.85
C ILE A 282 34.28 2.87 25.71
N GLU A 283 32.93 3.05 25.63
CA GLU A 283 31.97 2.30 26.45
C GLU A 283 31.51 0.99 25.79
N PHE A 284 31.81 0.82 24.50
CA PHE A 284 31.36 -0.37 23.76
C PHE A 284 32.42 -1.46 23.72
N GLY A 285 32.08 -2.67 24.12
CA GLY A 285 32.93 -3.85 24.04
C GLY A 285 34.22 -3.73 24.85
N THR A 286 35.34 -4.01 24.21
CA THR A 286 36.69 -3.98 24.85
C THR A 286 37.41 -2.66 24.64
N GLY A 287 36.88 -1.76 23.82
CA GLY A 287 37.57 -0.55 23.35
C GLY A 287 38.70 -0.81 22.34
N CYS A 288 38.90 -2.06 21.91
CA CYS A 288 39.79 -2.47 20.82
C CYS A 288 38.94 -2.89 19.60
N LEU A 289 39.08 -2.16 18.51
CA LEU A 289 38.39 -2.43 17.24
C LEU A 289 39.38 -3.02 16.25
N LYS A 290 39.03 -4.18 15.67
CA LYS A 290 39.73 -4.67 14.48
C LYS A 290 39.32 -3.84 13.27
N VAL A 291 40.25 -3.52 12.40
CA VAL A 291 39.98 -2.70 11.19
C VAL A 291 40.19 -3.53 9.95
N THR A 292 39.09 -3.74 9.23
CA THR A 292 39.02 -4.52 7.97
C THR A 292 38.53 -3.64 6.83
N PRO A 293 39.35 -2.82 6.20
CA PRO A 293 38.92 -1.76 5.28
C PRO A 293 38.16 -2.24 4.04
N ALA A 294 38.29 -3.52 3.67
CA ALA A 294 37.58 -4.08 2.53
C ALA A 294 36.12 -4.49 2.81
N HIS A 295 35.72 -4.67 4.10
CA HIS A 295 34.50 -5.38 4.46
C HIS A 295 33.61 -4.67 5.49
N ASP A 296 33.93 -3.43 5.80
CA ASP A 296 33.12 -2.54 6.64
C ASP A 296 33.28 -1.09 6.17
N ILE A 297 32.16 -0.37 6.10
CA ILE A 297 32.17 1.01 5.59
C ILE A 297 32.91 1.98 6.49
N ASN A 298 32.87 1.78 7.83
CA ASN A 298 33.53 2.61 8.79
C ASN A 298 35.02 2.27 8.85
N ASP A 299 35.35 0.97 8.77
CA ASP A 299 36.75 0.51 8.69
C ASP A 299 37.41 0.99 7.40
N HIS A 300 36.68 1.11 6.31
CA HIS A 300 37.17 1.69 5.06
C HIS A 300 37.55 3.17 5.26
N ALA A 301 36.69 3.95 5.94
CA ALA A 301 36.99 5.35 6.23
C ALA A 301 38.23 5.49 7.12
N LEU A 302 38.35 4.62 8.13
CA LEU A 302 39.58 4.55 8.94
C LEU A 302 40.78 4.16 8.09
N GLY A 303 40.63 3.21 7.18
CA GLY A 303 41.66 2.77 6.24
C GLY A 303 42.21 3.92 5.38
N LEU A 304 41.33 4.73 4.81
CA LEU A 304 41.69 5.92 4.05
C LEU A 304 42.39 6.98 4.93
N LYS A 305 41.87 7.24 6.13
CA LYS A 305 42.41 8.25 7.06
C LYS A 305 43.82 7.88 7.55
N HIS A 306 44.05 6.60 7.80
CA HIS A 306 45.33 6.09 8.34
C HIS A 306 46.21 5.42 7.29
N ASN A 307 45.88 5.53 6.01
CA ASN A 307 46.60 4.95 4.87
C ASN A 307 46.86 3.45 5.04
N LEU A 308 45.85 2.68 5.44
CA LEU A 308 45.94 1.24 5.63
C LEU A 308 45.82 0.47 4.32
N GLU A 309 46.43 -0.71 4.26
CA GLU A 309 46.21 -1.64 3.18
C GLU A 309 44.76 -2.14 3.17
N THR A 310 44.21 -2.39 1.98
CA THR A 310 42.87 -2.94 1.81
C THR A 310 42.95 -4.33 1.20
N ILE A 311 42.56 -5.35 1.96
CA ILE A 311 42.65 -6.76 1.57
C ILE A 311 41.23 -7.31 1.38
N ASP A 312 40.79 -7.50 0.11
CA ASP A 312 39.49 -8.08 -0.21
C ASP A 312 39.55 -9.60 -0.13
N ILE A 313 38.94 -10.16 0.92
CA ILE A 313 38.93 -11.59 1.19
C ILE A 313 37.73 -12.33 0.63
N PHE A 314 36.81 -11.66 -0.04
CA PHE A 314 35.61 -12.28 -0.61
C PHE A 314 35.56 -12.19 -2.13
N ASN A 315 35.22 -13.30 -2.77
CA ASN A 315 34.81 -13.35 -4.17
C ASN A 315 33.40 -12.76 -4.32
N ASP A 316 32.97 -12.51 -5.57
CA ASP A 316 31.66 -11.93 -5.87
C ASP A 316 30.48 -12.79 -5.42
N ASP A 317 30.68 -14.11 -5.28
CA ASP A 317 29.66 -15.06 -4.78
C ASP A 317 29.69 -15.26 -3.25
N GLY A 318 30.50 -14.49 -2.52
CA GLY A 318 30.63 -14.57 -1.08
C GLY A 318 31.52 -15.73 -0.59
N THR A 319 32.19 -16.45 -1.48
CA THR A 319 33.23 -17.40 -1.10
C THR A 319 34.53 -16.69 -0.74
N ILE A 320 35.37 -17.32 0.03
CA ILE A 320 36.68 -16.77 0.45
C ILE A 320 37.63 -16.73 -0.74
N SER A 321 38.25 -15.59 -0.96
CA SER A 321 39.24 -15.33 -2.03
C SER A 321 40.65 -15.86 -1.68
N GLU A 322 41.49 -15.92 -2.69
CA GLU A 322 42.92 -16.28 -2.48
C GLU A 322 43.67 -15.30 -1.59
N ALA A 323 43.27 -14.01 -1.56
CA ALA A 323 43.84 -12.97 -0.71
C ALA A 323 43.70 -13.25 0.79
N ALA A 324 42.76 -14.05 1.19
CA ALA A 324 42.56 -14.45 2.58
C ALA A 324 43.65 -15.43 3.07
N GLY A 325 44.25 -16.22 2.19
CA GLY A 325 45.28 -17.22 2.50
C GLY A 325 44.78 -18.45 3.26
N LEU A 326 43.59 -18.39 3.85
CA LEU A 326 42.96 -19.48 4.62
C LEU A 326 41.53 -19.67 4.10
N TYR A 327 41.02 -20.91 4.15
CA TYR A 327 39.62 -21.27 3.81
C TYR A 327 39.19 -20.91 2.38
N VAL A 328 40.14 -20.76 1.45
CA VAL A 328 39.88 -20.33 0.06
C VAL A 328 38.82 -21.20 -0.59
N GLY A 329 37.88 -20.57 -1.27
CA GLY A 329 36.75 -21.20 -1.98
C GLY A 329 35.57 -21.66 -1.11
N LEU A 330 35.66 -21.56 0.22
CA LEU A 330 34.55 -21.90 1.10
C LEU A 330 33.58 -20.72 1.26
N ASP A 331 32.31 -21.01 1.50
CA ASP A 331 31.29 -19.98 1.79
C ASP A 331 31.59 -19.26 3.10
N ARG A 332 31.47 -17.95 3.10
CA ARG A 332 31.74 -17.06 4.25
C ARG A 332 30.97 -17.44 5.52
N MET A 333 29.71 -17.92 5.41
CA MET A 333 28.91 -18.28 6.59
C MET A 333 29.36 -19.62 7.17
N ASP A 334 29.85 -20.52 6.36
CA ASP A 334 30.48 -21.77 6.82
C ASP A 334 31.86 -21.49 7.42
N VAL A 335 32.63 -20.61 6.81
CA VAL A 335 33.91 -20.16 7.37
C VAL A 335 33.72 -19.47 8.73
N ARG A 336 32.68 -18.66 8.95
CA ARG A 336 32.36 -18.09 10.25
C ARG A 336 32.25 -19.16 11.34
N LYS A 337 31.59 -20.27 11.06
CA LYS A 337 31.46 -21.40 11.99
C LYS A 337 32.76 -22.15 12.17
N GLN A 338 33.50 -22.35 11.10
CA GLN A 338 34.74 -23.10 11.13
C GLN A 338 35.88 -22.32 11.83
N ILE A 339 36.06 -21.06 11.46
CA ILE A 339 37.12 -20.24 12.07
C ILE A 339 36.90 -20.03 13.56
N SER A 340 35.62 -19.91 13.99
CA SER A 340 35.30 -19.77 15.41
C SER A 340 35.70 -21.03 16.21
N ARG A 341 35.47 -22.22 15.65
CA ARG A 341 35.95 -23.47 16.26
C ARG A 341 37.46 -23.55 16.31
N ASP A 342 38.09 -23.29 15.18
CA ASP A 342 39.54 -23.36 15.06
C ASP A 342 40.29 -22.37 16.01
N LEU A 343 39.74 -21.16 16.16
CA LEU A 343 40.25 -20.18 17.10
C LEU A 343 40.10 -20.63 18.57
N ASN A 344 38.95 -21.24 18.87
CA ASN A 344 38.70 -21.78 20.21
C ASN A 344 39.65 -22.95 20.53
N GLU A 345 39.81 -23.89 19.62
CA GLU A 345 40.74 -25.04 19.75
C GLU A 345 42.19 -24.60 19.87
N ALA A 346 42.56 -23.54 19.15
CA ALA A 346 43.90 -22.96 19.23
C ALA A 346 44.16 -22.10 20.50
N GLY A 347 43.10 -21.92 21.36
CA GLY A 347 43.23 -21.07 22.56
C GLY A 347 43.34 -19.57 22.25
N LEU A 348 42.86 -19.16 21.04
CA LEU A 348 42.90 -17.76 20.57
C LEU A 348 41.54 -17.07 20.77
N MET A 349 40.59 -17.77 21.38
CA MET A 349 39.26 -17.28 21.76
C MET A 349 39.20 -17.09 23.28
N GLU A 350 38.84 -15.88 23.72
CA GLU A 350 38.66 -15.59 25.15
C GLU A 350 37.31 -16.07 25.65
N LYS A 351 36.23 -15.71 24.92
CA LYS A 351 34.85 -16.13 25.21
C LYS A 351 33.94 -15.92 23.99
N ILE A 352 32.74 -16.51 24.07
CA ILE A 352 31.67 -16.31 23.11
C ILE A 352 30.40 -15.96 23.89
N GLU A 353 29.66 -14.96 23.47
CA GLU A 353 28.39 -14.52 24.06
C GLU A 353 27.27 -14.49 23.03
N ASP A 354 26.05 -14.76 23.47
CA ASP A 354 24.87 -14.53 22.64
C ASP A 354 24.71 -13.03 22.42
N TYR A 355 24.45 -12.65 21.17
CA TYR A 355 24.34 -11.26 20.78
C TYR A 355 23.27 -11.08 19.72
N THR A 356 22.45 -10.06 19.87
CA THR A 356 21.44 -9.69 18.86
C THR A 356 21.89 -8.41 18.19
N ASN A 357 22.04 -8.45 16.87
CA ASN A 357 22.43 -7.30 16.07
C ASN A 357 21.54 -7.13 14.84
N LYS A 358 21.55 -5.95 14.26
CA LYS A 358 20.87 -5.67 13.00
C LYS A 358 21.80 -6.01 11.84
N VAL A 359 21.35 -6.89 10.98
CA VAL A 359 22.09 -7.32 9.78
C VAL A 359 21.31 -6.86 8.54
N GLY A 360 22.01 -6.29 7.56
CA GLY A 360 21.43 -5.90 6.27
C GLY A 360 21.24 -7.12 5.36
N PHE A 361 20.09 -7.22 4.76
CA PHE A 361 19.72 -8.26 3.79
C PHE A 361 19.30 -7.63 2.47
N SER A 362 19.63 -8.27 1.37
CA SER A 362 19.07 -7.91 0.07
C SER A 362 17.55 -8.10 0.08
N GLU A 363 16.81 -7.07 -0.28
CA GLU A 363 15.34 -7.13 -0.38
C GLU A 363 14.90 -8.21 -1.38
N ARG A 364 15.70 -8.44 -2.43
CA ARG A 364 15.33 -9.32 -3.55
C ARG A 364 15.68 -10.77 -3.35
N THR A 365 16.89 -11.04 -2.84
CA THR A 365 17.39 -12.42 -2.68
C THR A 365 17.28 -12.93 -1.26
N ASN A 366 17.01 -12.05 -0.31
CA ASN A 366 16.93 -12.33 1.13
C ASN A 366 18.23 -12.94 1.69
N VAL A 367 19.38 -12.53 1.17
CA VAL A 367 20.71 -12.96 1.60
C VAL A 367 21.38 -11.78 2.31
N ALA A 368 22.15 -12.06 3.38
CA ALA A 368 22.92 -11.03 4.05
C ALA A 368 23.90 -10.38 3.05
N ILE A 369 23.85 -9.05 2.97
CA ILE A 369 24.73 -8.29 2.07
C ILE A 369 26.17 -8.29 2.56
N GLU A 370 27.10 -8.03 1.65
CA GLU A 370 28.50 -7.77 1.98
C GLU A 370 28.88 -6.34 1.59
N PRO A 371 29.44 -5.54 2.50
CA PRO A 371 30.15 -4.33 2.12
C PRO A 371 31.34 -4.71 1.25
N LYS A 372 31.45 -4.15 0.05
CA LYS A 372 32.47 -4.49 -0.95
C LYS A 372 32.97 -3.25 -1.67
N LEU A 373 34.27 -3.10 -1.82
CA LEU A 373 34.84 -2.10 -2.71
C LEU A 373 34.63 -2.52 -4.15
N SER A 374 33.98 -1.67 -4.90
CA SER A 374 33.71 -1.94 -6.30
C SER A 374 33.73 -0.66 -7.14
N THR A 375 34.18 -0.79 -8.38
CA THR A 375 34.05 0.29 -9.36
C THR A 375 32.67 0.28 -9.95
N GLN A 376 31.90 1.30 -9.67
CA GLN A 376 30.49 1.41 -10.07
C GLN A 376 30.22 2.78 -10.71
N TRP A 377 29.07 2.90 -11.35
CA TRP A 377 28.51 4.17 -11.81
C TRP A 377 27.60 4.75 -10.74
N PHE A 378 27.76 6.04 -10.49
CA PHE A 378 27.01 6.78 -9.47
C PHE A 378 26.39 8.02 -10.09
N LEU A 379 25.20 8.37 -9.59
CA LEU A 379 24.59 9.67 -9.76
C LEU A 379 24.77 10.50 -8.49
N SER A 380 25.39 11.67 -8.61
CA SER A 380 25.51 12.63 -7.51
C SER A 380 24.15 13.22 -7.18
N MET A 381 23.65 13.01 -5.98
CA MET A 381 22.25 13.27 -5.64
C MET A 381 21.98 14.61 -4.97
N GLN A 382 22.99 15.33 -4.51
CA GLN A 382 22.77 16.57 -3.75
C GLN A 382 21.99 17.62 -4.52
N HIS A 383 22.36 17.88 -5.77
CA HIS A 383 21.63 18.81 -6.64
C HIS A 383 20.15 18.46 -6.76
N PHE A 384 19.85 17.17 -6.96
CA PHE A 384 18.48 16.68 -7.13
C PHE A 384 17.67 16.79 -5.84
N ALA A 385 18.30 16.55 -4.69
CA ALA A 385 17.66 16.74 -3.38
C ALA A 385 17.30 18.22 -3.15
N ASP A 386 18.22 19.11 -3.49
CA ASP A 386 18.04 20.55 -3.29
C ASP A 386 16.84 21.10 -4.08
N ILE A 387 16.68 20.67 -5.34
CA ILE A 387 15.55 21.11 -6.19
C ILE A 387 14.21 20.42 -5.85
N ALA A 388 14.25 19.24 -5.23
CA ALA A 388 13.06 18.43 -4.97
C ALA A 388 12.47 18.65 -3.56
N LEU A 389 13.21 19.22 -2.61
CA LEU A 389 12.76 19.37 -1.23
C LEU A 389 11.66 20.41 -1.06
N ALA A 390 11.89 21.62 -1.51
CA ALA A 390 10.99 22.77 -1.32
C ALA A 390 9.58 22.53 -1.89
N PRO A 391 9.39 22.00 -3.11
CA PRO A 391 8.07 21.80 -3.67
C PRO A 391 7.12 20.96 -2.83
N VAL A 392 7.63 19.97 -2.11
CA VAL A 392 6.84 19.14 -1.19
C VAL A 392 6.65 19.84 0.15
N MET A 393 7.67 20.52 0.68
CA MET A 393 7.58 21.20 1.96
C MET A 393 6.58 22.38 1.91
N ASP A 394 6.50 23.07 0.79
CA ASP A 394 5.64 24.24 0.57
C ASP A 394 4.25 23.89 0.02
N ASP A 395 3.90 22.59 -0.03
CA ASP A 395 2.63 22.07 -0.56
C ASP A 395 2.38 22.43 -2.04
N GLU A 396 3.41 22.69 -2.84
CA GLU A 396 3.29 22.76 -4.30
C GLU A 396 2.95 21.38 -4.87
N ILE A 397 3.52 20.32 -4.26
CA ILE A 397 3.11 18.93 -4.41
C ILE A 397 2.51 18.50 -3.07
N GLU A 398 1.24 18.16 -3.05
CA GLU A 398 0.55 17.79 -1.83
C GLU A 398 0.59 16.28 -1.55
N PHE A 399 0.98 15.90 -0.33
CA PHE A 399 0.99 14.52 0.13
C PHE A 399 -0.23 14.17 0.97
N TYR A 400 -0.89 13.10 0.64
CA TYR A 400 -2.02 12.54 1.38
C TYR A 400 -1.74 11.12 1.86
N PRO A 401 -1.64 10.88 3.19
CA PRO A 401 -1.69 11.87 4.27
C PRO A 401 -0.39 12.67 4.44
N LYS A 402 -0.50 13.88 4.97
CA LYS A 402 0.64 14.83 5.15
C LYS A 402 1.78 14.31 6.04
N LYS A 403 1.55 13.29 6.86
CA LYS A 403 2.60 12.68 7.73
C LYS A 403 3.86 12.24 6.96
N TYR A 404 3.70 11.84 5.70
CA TYR A 404 4.81 11.37 4.87
C TYR A 404 5.77 12.48 4.40
N LYS A 405 5.40 13.77 4.54
CA LYS A 405 6.31 14.89 4.30
C LYS A 405 7.55 14.83 5.20
N ASN A 406 7.41 14.38 6.45
CA ASN A 406 8.53 14.25 7.37
C ASN A 406 9.50 13.15 6.95
N THR A 407 8.98 12.01 6.49
CA THR A 407 9.81 10.92 5.94
C THR A 407 10.55 11.37 4.69
N TYR A 408 9.86 12.06 3.78
CA TYR A 408 10.43 12.62 2.58
C TYR A 408 11.58 13.60 2.89
N ARG A 409 11.34 14.56 3.79
CA ARG A 409 12.35 15.53 4.23
C ARG A 409 13.60 14.83 4.79
N HIS A 410 13.40 13.91 5.74
CA HIS A 410 14.50 13.22 6.38
C HIS A 410 15.42 12.51 5.39
N TRP A 411 14.88 11.90 4.37
CA TRP A 411 15.66 11.21 3.35
C TRP A 411 16.41 12.17 2.45
N LEU A 412 15.78 13.26 2.02
CA LEU A 412 16.45 14.23 1.15
C LEU A 412 17.55 15.00 1.87
N GLU A 413 17.36 15.33 3.14
CA GLU A 413 18.39 15.99 3.96
C GLU A 413 19.61 15.08 4.25
N ASN A 414 19.45 13.76 4.14
CA ASN A 414 20.50 12.77 4.38
C ASN A 414 20.86 11.97 3.12
N ILE A 415 20.64 12.54 1.96
CA ILE A 415 20.78 11.83 0.69
C ILE A 415 22.24 11.45 0.43
N LYS A 416 22.42 10.26 -0.15
CA LYS A 416 23.72 9.76 -0.62
C LYS A 416 23.69 9.62 -2.13
N ASP A 417 24.88 9.53 -2.73
CA ASP A 417 25.01 9.27 -4.15
C ASP A 417 24.39 7.92 -4.51
N TRP A 418 23.63 7.90 -5.56
CA TRP A 418 22.91 6.71 -6.01
C TRP A 418 23.79 5.83 -6.89
N CYS A 419 24.09 4.60 -6.45
CA CYS A 419 24.72 3.58 -7.27
C CYS A 419 23.73 3.10 -8.32
N ILE A 420 23.97 3.46 -9.59
CA ILE A 420 23.04 3.20 -10.69
C ILE A 420 23.43 2.00 -11.56
N SER A 421 24.60 1.39 -11.38
CA SER A 421 25.03 0.20 -12.12
C SER A 421 24.67 -1.09 -11.41
N ARG A 422 24.31 -2.09 -12.21
CA ARG A 422 24.00 -3.45 -11.78
C ARG A 422 24.70 -4.45 -12.68
N GLN A 423 25.34 -5.46 -12.11
CA GLN A 423 26.04 -6.53 -12.82
C GLN A 423 25.05 -7.57 -13.35
N LEU A 424 24.12 -7.11 -14.16
CA LEU A 424 23.00 -7.85 -14.73
C LEU A 424 23.02 -7.77 -16.26
N TRP A 425 22.38 -8.72 -16.90
CA TRP A 425 22.12 -8.65 -18.33
C TRP A 425 20.75 -8.08 -18.67
N TRP A 426 19.78 -8.28 -17.77
CA TRP A 426 18.40 -7.77 -17.94
C TRP A 426 18.27 -6.35 -17.40
N GLY A 427 18.12 -5.40 -18.29
CA GLY A 427 18.00 -3.97 -18.01
C GLY A 427 18.58 -3.12 -19.13
N HIS A 428 18.51 -1.80 -18.97
CA HIS A 428 19.14 -0.87 -19.91
C HIS A 428 20.65 -0.95 -19.78
N ARG A 429 21.32 -1.37 -20.84
CA ARG A 429 22.78 -1.48 -20.85
C ARG A 429 23.40 -0.09 -20.76
N ILE A 430 24.40 0.09 -19.92
CA ILE A 430 25.07 1.37 -19.72
C ILE A 430 25.70 1.85 -21.02
N PRO A 431 25.44 3.12 -21.47
CA PRO A 431 25.91 3.66 -22.72
C PRO A 431 27.33 4.25 -22.59
N ALA A 432 28.25 3.42 -22.14
CA ALA A 432 29.66 3.73 -21.99
C ALA A 432 30.50 2.69 -22.70
N TRP A 433 31.53 3.12 -23.39
CA TRP A 433 32.43 2.24 -24.13
C TRP A 433 33.87 2.48 -23.69
N TYR A 434 34.61 1.39 -23.54
CA TYR A 434 36.01 1.37 -23.16
C TYR A 434 36.86 1.11 -24.37
N TYR A 435 37.91 1.93 -24.58
CA TYR A 435 38.88 1.65 -25.59
C TYR A 435 39.71 0.42 -25.22
N ARG A 436 39.50 -0.66 -25.91
CA ARG A 436 40.13 -1.97 -25.69
C ARG A 436 40.52 -2.58 -27.04
N PRO A 437 41.55 -2.09 -27.73
CA PRO A 437 41.91 -2.57 -29.03
C PRO A 437 42.29 -4.07 -29.00
N GLN A 438 41.87 -4.82 -30.04
CA GLN A 438 42.17 -6.24 -30.15
C GLN A 438 43.66 -6.52 -30.56
N GLY A 439 44.44 -5.46 -30.84
CA GLY A 439 45.84 -5.48 -31.22
C GLY A 439 46.63 -4.42 -30.47
N GLU A 440 47.67 -3.88 -31.13
CA GLU A 440 48.42 -2.75 -30.55
C GLU A 440 47.52 -1.50 -30.46
N ALA A 441 47.62 -0.76 -29.36
CA ALA A 441 46.90 0.49 -29.21
C ALA A 441 47.27 1.49 -30.29
N ALA A 442 46.32 2.24 -30.80
CA ALA A 442 46.54 3.23 -31.84
C ALA A 442 47.61 4.26 -31.40
N ALA A 443 48.58 4.51 -32.27
CA ALA A 443 49.58 5.57 -32.01
C ALA A 443 48.83 6.90 -31.85
N GLU A 444 49.19 7.68 -30.85
CA GLU A 444 48.54 8.96 -30.49
C GLU A 444 47.05 8.84 -30.25
N GLY A 445 46.51 7.61 -29.90
CA GLY A 445 45.14 7.28 -29.62
C GLY A 445 44.79 7.32 -28.13
N PRO A 446 43.55 6.88 -27.81
CA PRO A 446 43.08 6.76 -26.42
C PRO A 446 43.95 5.81 -25.62
N LYS A 447 44.01 6.03 -24.30
CA LYS A 447 44.65 5.04 -23.39
C LYS A 447 43.74 3.81 -23.29
N VAL A 448 44.38 2.63 -23.21
CA VAL A 448 43.62 1.38 -22.96
C VAL A 448 42.81 1.51 -21.68
N GLY A 449 41.49 1.27 -21.81
CA GLY A 449 40.52 1.45 -20.71
C GLY A 449 39.94 2.85 -20.60
N GLU A 450 40.31 3.79 -21.48
CA GLU A 450 39.67 5.11 -21.53
C GLU A 450 38.19 4.97 -21.89
N VAL A 451 37.33 5.73 -21.20
CA VAL A 451 35.88 5.64 -21.28
C VAL A 451 35.34 6.76 -22.13
N PHE A 452 34.42 6.40 -23.02
CA PHE A 452 33.62 7.32 -23.82
C PHE A 452 32.14 7.03 -23.59
N VAL A 453 31.36 8.08 -23.41
CA VAL A 453 29.90 7.99 -23.11
C VAL A 453 29.13 8.72 -24.19
N ASP A 454 28.28 8.00 -24.90
CA ASP A 454 27.32 8.57 -25.88
C ASP A 454 26.09 7.64 -26.01
N GLU A 455 25.10 8.06 -26.75
CA GLU A 455 23.86 7.29 -26.93
C GLU A 455 24.10 5.99 -27.71
N ASP A 456 25.09 6.01 -28.65
CA ASP A 456 25.46 4.85 -29.45
C ASP A 456 26.98 4.83 -29.77
N LEU A 457 27.42 3.73 -30.35
CA LEU A 457 28.82 3.54 -30.73
C LEU A 457 29.27 4.59 -31.79
N LYS A 458 28.39 5.04 -32.68
CA LYS A 458 28.70 6.05 -33.68
C LYS A 458 29.02 7.40 -33.04
N GLY A 459 28.29 7.79 -32.03
CA GLY A 459 28.56 8.97 -31.22
C GLY A 459 29.89 8.84 -30.46
N VAL A 460 30.20 7.68 -29.89
CA VAL A 460 31.47 7.36 -29.25
C VAL A 460 32.63 7.48 -30.23
N MET A 461 32.51 6.91 -31.43
CA MET A 461 33.53 7.04 -32.49
C MET A 461 33.78 8.48 -32.89
N THR A 462 32.72 9.27 -33.00
CA THR A 462 32.81 10.70 -33.30
C THR A 462 33.57 11.46 -32.22
N GLN A 463 33.27 11.22 -30.95
CA GLN A 463 33.95 11.81 -29.78
C GLN A 463 35.42 11.40 -29.73
N ALA A 464 35.70 10.13 -29.88
CA ALA A 464 37.05 9.60 -29.80
C ALA A 464 37.93 10.14 -30.95
N GLN A 465 37.41 10.18 -32.18
CA GLN A 465 38.12 10.72 -33.34
C GLN A 465 38.33 12.24 -33.21
N ALA A 466 37.38 12.99 -32.65
CA ALA A 466 37.55 14.41 -32.39
C ALA A 466 38.62 14.69 -31.31
N LYS A 467 38.72 13.86 -30.32
CA LYS A 467 39.73 13.94 -29.23
C LYS A 467 41.10 13.48 -29.70
N TYR A 468 41.16 12.49 -30.60
CA TYR A 468 42.38 11.87 -31.12
C TYR A 468 42.39 11.89 -32.67
N PRO A 469 42.55 13.08 -33.28
CA PRO A 469 42.37 13.25 -34.74
C PRO A 469 43.34 12.45 -35.61
N GLN A 470 44.52 12.11 -35.04
CA GLN A 470 45.56 11.37 -35.76
C GLN A 470 45.47 9.84 -35.57
N ALA A 471 44.66 9.39 -34.63
CA ALA A 471 44.52 7.97 -34.34
C ALA A 471 43.63 7.28 -35.38
N GLN A 472 44.07 6.08 -35.81
CA GLN A 472 43.21 5.20 -36.61
C GLN A 472 42.39 4.32 -35.71
N LEU A 473 41.16 4.74 -35.40
CA LEU A 473 40.22 4.07 -34.52
C LEU A 473 39.21 3.25 -35.33
N GLN A 474 38.88 2.07 -34.82
CA GLN A 474 37.86 1.19 -35.38
C GLN A 474 36.77 0.91 -34.36
N GLU A 475 35.56 0.64 -34.77
CA GLU A 475 34.44 0.28 -33.89
C GLU A 475 34.78 -0.93 -32.99
N ALA A 476 35.51 -1.92 -33.54
CA ALA A 476 35.97 -3.10 -32.83
C ALA A 476 36.95 -2.82 -31.66
N ASP A 477 37.52 -1.61 -31.61
CA ASP A 477 38.38 -1.18 -30.51
C ASP A 477 37.64 -0.72 -29.29
N PHE A 478 36.31 -0.58 -29.38
CA PHE A 478 35.47 -0.09 -28.29
C PHE A 478 34.51 -1.18 -27.77
N GLN A 479 34.67 -1.51 -26.53
CA GLN A 479 33.80 -2.46 -25.85
C GLN A 479 32.81 -1.71 -24.97
N GLN A 480 31.49 -1.96 -25.18
CA GLN A 480 30.44 -1.40 -24.34
C GLN A 480 30.48 -2.03 -22.94
N ASP A 481 30.18 -1.23 -21.93
CA ASP A 481 30.01 -1.67 -20.54
C ASP A 481 29.04 -2.86 -20.47
N ASP A 482 29.35 -3.85 -19.65
CA ASP A 482 28.52 -5.06 -19.51
C ASP A 482 27.40 -4.90 -18.47
N ASP A 483 27.46 -3.85 -17.68
CA ASP A 483 26.46 -3.60 -16.63
C ASP A 483 25.17 -3.00 -17.19
N ALA A 484 24.09 -3.23 -16.48
CA ALA A 484 22.79 -2.60 -16.72
C ALA A 484 22.53 -1.49 -15.70
N LEU A 485 21.63 -0.58 -16.03
CA LEU A 485 21.15 0.43 -15.10
C LEU A 485 20.16 -0.17 -14.10
N ASP A 486 20.12 0.41 -12.90
CA ASP A 486 19.09 0.18 -11.92
C ASP A 486 17.70 0.42 -12.52
N THR A 487 16.74 -0.44 -12.26
CA THR A 487 15.37 -0.32 -12.76
C THR A 487 14.75 1.04 -12.45
N TRP A 488 15.06 1.61 -11.28
CA TRP A 488 14.56 2.92 -10.87
C TRP A 488 15.10 4.08 -11.74
N PHE A 489 16.22 3.88 -12.42
CA PHE A 489 16.75 4.86 -13.37
C PHE A 489 15.93 4.96 -14.66
N SER A 490 15.04 4.03 -14.93
CA SER A 490 14.02 4.13 -15.97
C SER A 490 12.69 4.65 -15.46
N SER A 491 12.21 4.11 -14.34
CA SER A 491 10.88 4.44 -13.81
C SER A 491 10.78 5.84 -13.21
N TRP A 492 11.88 6.49 -12.82
CA TRP A 492 11.86 7.90 -12.38
C TRP A 492 11.47 8.88 -13.49
N LEU A 493 11.62 8.48 -14.76
CA LEU A 493 11.23 9.27 -15.93
C LEU A 493 9.76 9.02 -16.34
N TRP A 494 9.06 8.12 -15.66
CA TRP A 494 7.76 7.60 -16.09
C TRP A 494 6.76 8.67 -16.51
N PRO A 495 6.44 9.71 -15.71
CA PRO A 495 5.48 10.73 -16.09
C PRO A 495 5.88 11.56 -17.32
N ILE A 496 7.17 11.60 -17.64
CA ILE A 496 7.73 12.37 -18.75
C ILE A 496 7.86 11.49 -20.00
N SER A 497 8.43 10.31 -19.83
CA SER A 497 8.74 9.40 -20.94
C SER A 497 7.49 8.77 -21.57
N LEU A 498 6.40 8.62 -20.80
CA LEU A 498 5.12 8.14 -21.34
C LEU A 498 4.53 9.05 -22.41
N PHE A 499 4.87 10.33 -22.38
CA PHE A 499 4.44 11.33 -23.37
C PHE A 499 5.61 11.84 -24.22
N ASP A 500 6.67 11.04 -24.34
CA ASP A 500 7.88 11.34 -25.12
C ASP A 500 8.54 12.69 -24.81
N GLY A 501 8.37 13.15 -23.56
CA GLY A 501 8.80 14.49 -23.12
C GLY A 501 10.30 14.63 -22.90
N ILE A 502 11.10 13.58 -22.98
CA ILE A 502 12.56 13.60 -22.97
C ILE A 502 13.07 13.79 -24.42
N ASN A 503 12.67 12.91 -25.35
CA ASN A 503 13.16 12.93 -26.72
C ASN A 503 12.54 14.08 -27.55
N LYS A 504 11.30 14.47 -27.20
CA LYS A 504 10.55 15.54 -27.85
C LYS A 504 9.91 16.48 -26.80
N PRO A 505 10.70 17.32 -26.14
CA PRO A 505 10.27 18.09 -24.98
C PRO A 505 9.11 19.09 -25.25
N ASP A 506 8.88 19.47 -26.49
CA ASP A 506 7.86 20.46 -26.89
C ASP A 506 6.66 19.83 -27.61
N ASN A 507 6.50 18.48 -27.56
CA ASN A 507 5.37 17.85 -28.24
C ASN A 507 4.02 18.16 -27.56
N GLU A 508 2.93 18.00 -28.30
CA GLU A 508 1.58 18.35 -27.85
C GLU A 508 1.15 17.52 -26.63
N GLU A 509 1.48 16.23 -26.58
CA GLU A 509 1.02 15.35 -25.50
C GLU A 509 1.68 15.69 -24.18
N ILE A 510 3.00 15.89 -24.13
CA ILE A 510 3.66 16.30 -22.87
C ILE A 510 3.16 17.63 -22.38
N ASN A 511 2.90 18.59 -23.27
CA ASN A 511 2.39 19.91 -22.90
C ASN A 511 0.93 19.87 -22.43
N TYR A 512 0.16 18.85 -22.82
CA TYR A 512 -1.23 18.68 -22.42
C TYR A 512 -1.37 17.84 -21.13
N TYR A 513 -0.66 16.72 -21.02
CA TYR A 513 -0.84 15.74 -19.93
C TYR A 513 0.08 15.97 -18.74
N PHE A 514 1.15 16.73 -18.89
CA PHE A 514 2.10 17.01 -17.80
C PHE A 514 1.92 18.46 -17.29
N PRO A 515 1.96 18.71 -15.96
CA PRO A 515 2.10 17.73 -14.88
C PRO A 515 0.88 16.82 -14.78
N THR A 516 1.09 15.56 -14.36
CA THR A 516 0.00 14.64 -14.12
C THR A 516 -0.81 15.08 -12.90
N SER A 517 -2.03 14.56 -12.74
CA SER A 517 -2.94 15.02 -11.68
C SER A 517 -2.63 14.38 -10.35
N ASP A 518 -2.86 13.09 -10.25
CA ASP A 518 -2.69 12.32 -9.03
C ASP A 518 -1.73 11.16 -9.23
N LEU A 519 -0.84 10.96 -8.28
CA LEU A 519 -0.03 9.74 -8.16
C LEU A 519 -0.58 8.92 -7.01
N VAL A 520 -0.95 7.68 -7.24
CA VAL A 520 -1.41 6.74 -6.20
C VAL A 520 -0.38 5.64 -6.04
N THR A 521 0.25 5.54 -4.87
CA THR A 521 1.34 4.60 -4.64
C THR A 521 1.44 4.15 -3.19
N GLY A 522 2.24 3.12 -2.91
CA GLY A 522 2.58 2.71 -1.56
C GLY A 522 3.62 3.63 -0.92
N PRO A 523 3.60 3.83 0.40
CA PRO A 523 4.58 4.65 1.10
C PRO A 523 5.98 4.02 1.14
N ASP A 524 6.09 2.74 0.91
CA ASP A 524 7.33 1.96 0.87
C ASP A 524 8.23 2.33 -0.32
N ILE A 525 7.69 2.98 -1.35
CA ILE A 525 8.46 3.44 -2.49
C ILE A 525 8.56 4.98 -2.60
N ILE A 526 8.36 5.71 -1.52
CA ILE A 526 8.49 7.17 -1.51
C ILE A 526 9.87 7.58 -2.04
N PHE A 527 10.93 7.00 -1.52
CA PHE A 527 12.28 7.36 -1.92
C PHE A 527 12.68 6.74 -3.27
N PHE A 528 12.32 5.47 -3.48
CA PHE A 528 12.66 4.75 -4.71
C PHE A 528 12.06 5.39 -5.96
N TRP A 529 10.83 5.87 -5.86
CA TRP A 529 10.07 6.31 -7.03
C TRP A 529 9.53 7.73 -6.92
N VAL A 530 8.78 8.07 -5.87
CA VAL A 530 8.12 9.37 -5.75
C VAL A 530 9.13 10.51 -5.76
N ALA A 531 10.14 10.45 -4.87
CA ALA A 531 11.18 11.47 -4.78
C ALA A 531 11.97 11.59 -6.08
N ARG A 532 12.33 10.46 -6.68
CA ARG A 532 13.10 10.43 -7.93
C ARG A 532 12.32 10.98 -9.11
N MET A 533 11.01 10.72 -9.20
CA MET A 533 10.16 11.37 -10.22
C MET A 533 10.07 12.88 -10.01
N ILE A 534 10.00 13.37 -8.77
CA ILE A 534 10.01 14.80 -8.47
C ILE A 534 11.34 15.41 -8.94
N MET A 535 12.48 14.78 -8.65
CA MET A 535 13.79 15.18 -9.12
C MET A 535 13.84 15.28 -10.65
N ALA A 536 13.39 14.25 -11.35
CA ALA A 536 13.36 14.21 -12.80
C ALA A 536 12.42 15.29 -13.41
N GLY A 537 11.26 15.52 -12.78
CA GLY A 537 10.31 16.56 -13.21
C GLY A 537 10.94 17.94 -13.17
N TYR A 538 11.58 18.30 -12.07
CA TYR A 538 12.24 19.60 -11.94
C TYR A 538 13.50 19.71 -12.81
N GLU A 539 14.30 18.65 -12.94
CA GLU A 539 15.50 18.68 -13.81
C GLU A 539 15.17 18.82 -15.29
N TYR A 540 14.17 18.08 -15.79
CA TYR A 540 13.91 18.00 -17.23
C TYR A 540 12.72 18.82 -17.71
N ARG A 541 11.81 19.19 -16.81
CA ARG A 541 10.61 19.98 -17.16
C ARG A 541 10.50 21.28 -16.40
N ASN A 542 11.35 21.50 -15.38
CA ASN A 542 11.29 22.63 -14.48
C ASN A 542 9.88 22.80 -13.86
N ASP A 543 9.20 21.69 -13.63
CA ASP A 543 7.84 21.64 -13.08
C ASP A 543 7.63 20.32 -12.32
N LYS A 544 6.64 20.29 -11.44
CA LYS A 544 6.24 19.11 -10.70
C LYS A 544 5.76 17.99 -11.64
N PRO A 545 6.10 16.72 -11.38
CA PRO A 545 5.63 15.61 -12.21
C PRO A 545 4.17 15.26 -11.97
N PHE A 546 3.63 15.60 -10.80
CA PHE A 546 2.25 15.38 -10.37
C PHE A 546 1.86 16.45 -9.34
N LYS A 547 0.54 16.74 -9.24
CA LYS A 547 0.01 17.74 -8.29
C LYS A 547 -0.15 17.17 -6.89
N HIS A 548 -0.67 15.94 -6.79
CA HIS A 548 -0.95 15.27 -5.51
C HIS A 548 -0.38 13.86 -5.50
N VAL A 549 -0.01 13.39 -4.30
CA VAL A 549 0.40 12.01 -4.06
C VAL A 549 -0.47 11.39 -2.99
N TYR A 550 -1.24 10.39 -3.36
CA TYR A 550 -2.04 9.58 -2.44
C TYR A 550 -1.27 8.30 -2.06
N PHE A 551 -0.95 8.16 -0.78
CA PHE A 551 -0.31 6.97 -0.26
C PHE A 551 -1.34 5.96 0.25
N THR A 552 -1.35 4.79 -0.36
CA THR A 552 -2.21 3.69 0.07
C THR A 552 -1.68 3.04 1.35
N GLY A 553 -2.56 2.41 2.11
CA GLY A 553 -2.14 1.50 3.18
C GLY A 553 -1.55 0.20 2.64
N ILE A 554 -0.79 -0.49 3.48
CA ILE A 554 -0.30 -1.84 3.19
C ILE A 554 -1.40 -2.84 3.53
N VAL A 555 -1.70 -3.74 2.61
CA VAL A 555 -2.68 -4.81 2.86
C VAL A 555 -2.03 -5.92 3.68
N ARG A 556 -2.61 -6.20 4.84
CA ARG A 556 -2.16 -7.20 5.81
C ARG A 556 -3.21 -8.29 6.01
N ASP A 557 -2.76 -9.45 6.42
CA ASP A 557 -3.67 -10.54 6.82
C ASP A 557 -4.31 -10.28 8.21
N LYS A 558 -5.21 -11.15 8.61
CA LYS A 558 -5.91 -11.05 9.91
C LYS A 558 -4.98 -11.05 11.13
N LEU A 559 -3.74 -11.51 10.97
CA LEU A 559 -2.71 -11.50 12.00
C LEU A 559 -1.82 -10.26 11.96
N GLY A 560 -2.11 -9.31 11.08
CA GLY A 560 -1.34 -8.08 10.90
C GLY A 560 -0.05 -8.24 10.10
N ARG A 561 0.19 -9.40 9.48
CA ARG A 561 1.38 -9.64 8.66
C ARG A 561 1.17 -9.10 7.24
N LYS A 562 2.20 -8.49 6.65
CA LYS A 562 2.16 -8.07 5.24
C LYS A 562 1.82 -9.28 4.37
N MET A 563 0.83 -9.12 3.49
CA MET A 563 0.48 -10.18 2.55
C MET A 563 1.58 -10.38 1.52
N SER A 564 2.00 -11.62 1.34
CA SER A 564 2.97 -12.01 0.33
C SER A 564 2.69 -13.40 -0.19
N LYS A 565 3.12 -13.67 -1.42
CA LYS A 565 2.99 -15.00 -2.02
C LYS A 565 3.87 -16.04 -1.31
N SER A 566 5.03 -15.63 -0.84
CA SER A 566 5.96 -16.50 -0.13
C SER A 566 5.42 -17.00 1.21
N LEU A 567 4.55 -16.22 1.85
CA LEU A 567 3.86 -16.62 3.09
C LEU A 567 2.54 -17.37 2.84
N GLY A 568 2.05 -17.41 1.60
CA GLY A 568 0.77 -18.05 1.27
C GLY A 568 -0.45 -17.41 1.96
N ASN A 569 -0.33 -16.19 2.44
CA ASN A 569 -1.37 -15.46 3.18
C ASN A 569 -2.13 -14.42 2.34
N SER A 570 -1.87 -14.34 1.04
CA SER A 570 -2.58 -13.47 0.11
C SER A 570 -3.54 -14.32 -0.74
N PRO A 571 -4.84 -14.06 -0.72
CA PRO A 571 -5.78 -14.72 -1.62
C PRO A 571 -5.48 -14.33 -3.07
N ASP A 572 -5.85 -15.21 -4.01
CA ASP A 572 -5.77 -14.89 -5.43
C ASP A 572 -6.86 -13.86 -5.76
N PRO A 573 -6.49 -12.68 -6.32
CA PRO A 573 -7.46 -11.66 -6.69
C PRO A 573 -8.49 -12.13 -7.72
N ILE A 574 -8.12 -13.00 -8.66
CA ILE A 574 -9.03 -13.50 -9.69
C ILE A 574 -10.07 -14.44 -9.07
N GLU A 575 -9.67 -15.33 -8.16
CA GLU A 575 -10.61 -16.18 -7.44
C GLU A 575 -11.63 -15.36 -6.63
N LEU A 576 -11.19 -14.26 -6.01
CA LEU A 576 -12.09 -13.34 -5.31
C LEU A 576 -13.08 -12.68 -6.26
N ILE A 577 -12.62 -12.22 -7.44
CA ILE A 577 -13.49 -11.62 -8.45
C ILE A 577 -14.50 -12.65 -8.98
N GLU A 578 -14.10 -13.89 -9.22
CA GLU A 578 -15.00 -14.96 -9.66
C GLU A 578 -16.07 -15.28 -8.60
N LYS A 579 -15.74 -15.18 -7.33
CA LYS A 579 -16.63 -15.49 -6.21
C LYS A 579 -17.59 -14.36 -5.86
N TYR A 580 -17.12 -13.12 -5.90
CA TYR A 580 -17.85 -11.95 -5.40
C TYR A 580 -18.19 -10.91 -6.46
N GLY A 581 -17.66 -11.05 -7.67
CA GLY A 581 -17.68 -10.03 -8.71
C GLY A 581 -16.65 -8.94 -8.51
N ALA A 582 -16.26 -8.28 -9.59
CA ALA A 582 -15.29 -7.16 -9.53
C ALA A 582 -15.80 -6.01 -8.66
N ASP A 583 -17.06 -5.61 -8.80
CA ASP A 583 -17.68 -4.57 -7.97
C ASP A 583 -17.69 -4.95 -6.49
N GLY A 584 -17.93 -6.24 -6.17
CA GLY A 584 -17.89 -6.74 -4.80
C GLY A 584 -16.49 -6.65 -4.18
N VAL A 585 -15.45 -7.01 -4.95
CA VAL A 585 -14.06 -6.91 -4.51
C VAL A 585 -13.63 -5.45 -4.35
N ARG A 586 -13.93 -4.58 -5.33
CA ARG A 586 -13.63 -3.15 -5.29
C ARG A 586 -14.24 -2.49 -4.05
N MET A 587 -15.51 -2.74 -3.81
CA MET A 587 -16.20 -2.23 -2.63
C MET A 587 -15.59 -2.77 -1.33
N GLY A 588 -15.32 -4.08 -1.26
CA GLY A 588 -14.72 -4.69 -0.08
C GLY A 588 -13.35 -4.09 0.27
N MET A 589 -12.53 -3.82 -0.74
CA MET A 589 -11.26 -3.12 -0.55
C MET A 589 -11.45 -1.70 0.00
N MET A 590 -12.40 -0.96 -0.55
CA MET A 590 -12.64 0.43 -0.16
C MET A 590 -13.28 0.58 1.22
N LEU A 591 -14.09 -0.37 1.68
CA LEU A 591 -14.70 -0.35 3.02
C LEU A 591 -13.67 -0.41 4.15
N SER A 592 -12.48 -0.93 3.88
CA SER A 592 -11.41 -1.12 4.88
C SER A 592 -10.20 -0.19 4.68
N ALA A 593 -10.26 0.76 3.76
CA ALA A 593 -9.09 1.50 3.26
C ALA A 593 -9.05 2.99 3.63
N PRO A 594 -8.87 3.38 4.91
CA PRO A 594 -8.56 4.76 5.23
C PRO A 594 -7.17 5.13 4.70
N ALA A 595 -7.03 6.36 4.18
CA ALA A 595 -5.78 6.84 3.58
C ALA A 595 -4.57 6.66 4.51
N GLY A 596 -3.51 6.03 3.99
CA GLY A 596 -2.21 5.90 4.66
C GLY A 596 -2.15 5.02 5.90
N ASN A 597 -3.20 4.26 6.19
CA ASN A 597 -3.20 3.27 7.27
C ASN A 597 -3.22 1.85 6.70
N ASP A 598 -2.57 0.94 7.40
CA ASP A 598 -2.58 -0.48 7.03
C ASP A 598 -3.98 -1.05 7.07
N ILE A 599 -4.27 -1.93 6.13
CA ILE A 599 -5.57 -2.56 5.94
C ILE A 599 -5.48 -4.00 6.38
N LEU A 600 -6.27 -4.38 7.34
CA LEU A 600 -6.51 -5.79 7.67
C LEU A 600 -7.57 -6.33 6.71
N PHE A 601 -7.13 -7.05 5.69
CA PHE A 601 -8.04 -7.61 4.69
C PHE A 601 -8.85 -8.76 5.28
N ASP A 602 -10.17 -8.67 5.09
CA ASP A 602 -11.10 -9.73 5.40
C ASP A 602 -12.01 -9.99 4.20
N GLU A 603 -12.08 -11.23 3.76
CA GLU A 603 -12.89 -11.66 2.63
C GLU A 603 -14.39 -11.40 2.84
N THR A 604 -14.85 -11.31 4.10
CA THR A 604 -16.25 -10.96 4.43
C THR A 604 -16.63 -9.56 3.95
N LEU A 605 -15.66 -8.67 3.73
CA LEU A 605 -15.90 -7.34 3.15
C LEU A 605 -16.25 -7.42 1.66
N CYS A 606 -15.66 -8.37 0.93
CA CYS A 606 -16.03 -8.64 -0.46
C CYS A 606 -17.44 -9.24 -0.53
N GLU A 607 -17.80 -10.08 0.43
CA GLU A 607 -19.16 -10.61 0.56
C GLU A 607 -20.18 -9.50 0.84
N GLN A 608 -19.83 -8.53 1.68
CA GLN A 608 -20.66 -7.35 1.94
C GLN A 608 -20.87 -6.55 0.66
N GLY A 609 -19.82 -6.37 -0.15
CA GLY A 609 -19.93 -5.72 -1.47
C GLY A 609 -20.88 -6.47 -2.42
N ARG A 610 -20.78 -7.79 -2.50
CA ARG A 610 -21.72 -8.63 -3.28
C ARG A 610 -23.16 -8.49 -2.78
N ASN A 611 -23.35 -8.48 -1.47
CA ASN A 611 -24.68 -8.33 -0.88
C ASN A 611 -25.27 -6.95 -1.19
N PHE A 612 -24.44 -5.92 -1.27
CA PHE A 612 -24.87 -4.59 -1.69
C PHE A 612 -25.29 -4.57 -3.18
N ASN A 613 -24.54 -5.23 -4.07
CA ASN A 613 -24.96 -5.43 -5.47
C ASN A 613 -26.36 -6.05 -5.55
N ASN A 614 -26.60 -7.10 -4.78
CA ASN A 614 -27.90 -7.76 -4.74
C ASN A 614 -29.01 -6.84 -4.22
N LYS A 615 -28.70 -6.00 -3.24
CA LYS A 615 -29.64 -5.01 -2.69
C LYS A 615 -30.04 -3.98 -3.76
N ILE A 616 -29.05 -3.43 -4.48
CA ILE A 616 -29.30 -2.46 -5.56
C ILE A 616 -30.14 -3.09 -6.66
N TRP A 617 -29.76 -4.29 -7.09
CA TRP A 617 -30.47 -5.04 -8.12
C TRP A 617 -31.94 -5.30 -7.77
N ASN A 618 -32.18 -5.77 -6.56
CA ASN A 618 -33.54 -6.08 -6.09
C ASN A 618 -34.38 -4.81 -5.93
N ALA A 619 -33.80 -3.72 -5.44
CA ALA A 619 -34.50 -2.44 -5.36
C ALA A 619 -34.91 -1.92 -6.74
N PHE A 620 -34.02 -2.03 -7.73
CA PHE A 620 -34.28 -1.64 -9.10
C PHE A 620 -35.40 -2.50 -9.72
N ARG A 621 -35.30 -3.83 -9.57
CA ARG A 621 -36.37 -4.73 -10.04
C ARG A 621 -37.73 -4.44 -9.41
N LEU A 622 -37.76 -4.13 -8.12
CA LEU A 622 -38.99 -3.75 -7.41
C LEU A 622 -39.63 -2.55 -8.09
N VAL A 623 -38.89 -1.49 -8.36
CA VAL A 623 -39.39 -0.26 -8.97
C VAL A 623 -39.84 -0.48 -10.42
N LYS A 624 -39.05 -1.20 -11.22
CA LYS A 624 -39.40 -1.51 -12.63
C LYS A 624 -40.61 -2.41 -12.74
N GLY A 625 -40.96 -3.13 -11.68
CA GLY A 625 -42.16 -3.98 -11.62
C GLY A 625 -43.46 -3.26 -11.18
N TRP A 626 -43.43 -1.97 -10.87
CA TRP A 626 -44.60 -1.23 -10.48
C TRP A 626 -45.55 -1.00 -11.68
N GLU A 627 -46.85 -1.09 -11.43
CA GLU A 627 -47.84 -0.59 -12.34
C GLU A 627 -47.97 0.93 -12.18
N VAL A 628 -47.88 1.67 -13.27
CA VAL A 628 -47.87 3.15 -13.26
C VAL A 628 -49.09 3.70 -13.96
N SER A 629 -49.73 4.72 -13.43
CA SER A 629 -50.86 5.39 -14.02
C SER A 629 -50.64 6.91 -14.10
N ALA A 630 -50.83 7.46 -15.28
CA ALA A 630 -50.81 8.90 -15.51
C ALA A 630 -51.99 9.63 -14.84
N ASP A 631 -53.11 8.91 -14.63
CA ASP A 631 -54.31 9.48 -14.01
C ASP A 631 -54.32 9.37 -12.49
N ALA A 632 -53.36 8.64 -11.89
CA ALA A 632 -53.26 8.53 -10.46
C ALA A 632 -52.62 9.81 -9.86
N GLU A 633 -53.30 10.37 -8.86
CA GLU A 633 -52.73 11.49 -8.11
C GLU A 633 -51.62 11.02 -7.18
N GLN A 634 -50.56 11.81 -7.10
CA GLN A 634 -49.48 11.56 -6.12
C GLN A 634 -50.03 11.78 -4.71
N ASP A 635 -49.97 10.75 -3.86
CA ASP A 635 -50.38 10.85 -2.46
C ASP A 635 -49.41 11.76 -1.67
N GLU A 636 -49.89 12.29 -0.52
CA GLU A 636 -49.14 13.23 0.27
C GLU A 636 -47.86 12.61 0.86
N ALA A 637 -47.88 11.34 1.26
CA ALA A 637 -46.70 10.64 1.73
C ALA A 637 -45.60 10.55 0.65
N SER A 638 -46.03 10.30 -0.59
CA SER A 638 -45.11 10.28 -1.74
C SER A 638 -44.55 11.66 -2.10
N ARG A 639 -45.37 12.73 -1.97
CA ARG A 639 -44.89 14.12 -2.13
C ARG A 639 -43.85 14.47 -1.07
N ILE A 640 -44.12 14.16 0.19
CA ILE A 640 -43.18 14.35 1.31
C ILE A 640 -41.88 13.57 1.06
N ALA A 641 -42.00 12.29 0.71
CA ALA A 641 -40.85 11.41 0.44
C ALA A 641 -39.96 11.96 -0.69
N THR A 642 -40.56 12.43 -1.78
CA THR A 642 -39.83 12.98 -2.93
C THR A 642 -39.07 14.22 -2.56
N ARG A 643 -39.72 15.17 -1.87
CA ARG A 643 -39.05 16.40 -1.42
C ARG A 643 -37.91 16.14 -0.44
N TRP A 644 -38.16 15.28 0.54
CA TRP A 644 -37.17 14.92 1.53
C TRP A 644 -35.96 14.23 0.90
N PHE A 645 -36.18 13.23 0.05
CA PHE A 645 -35.05 12.49 -0.53
C PHE A 645 -34.24 13.33 -1.52
N GLU A 646 -34.89 14.27 -2.22
CA GLU A 646 -34.19 15.24 -3.06
C GLU A 646 -33.23 16.12 -2.24
N SER A 647 -33.68 16.62 -1.09
CA SER A 647 -32.80 17.37 -0.15
C SER A 647 -31.69 16.50 0.38
N LYS A 648 -31.99 15.26 0.75
CA LYS A 648 -31.02 14.29 1.26
C LYS A 648 -29.95 13.91 0.22
N LEU A 649 -30.34 13.81 -1.05
CA LEU A 649 -29.46 13.56 -2.17
C LEU A 649 -28.45 14.73 -2.36
N ARG A 650 -28.92 15.99 -2.28
CA ARG A 650 -28.06 17.16 -2.38
C ARG A 650 -27.03 17.21 -1.24
N GLU A 651 -27.47 16.95 0.00
CA GLU A 651 -26.56 16.89 1.15
C GLU A 651 -25.48 15.80 0.97
N ALA A 652 -25.91 14.58 0.62
CA ALA A 652 -25.00 13.46 0.47
C ALA A 652 -24.01 13.66 -0.70
N TYR A 653 -24.44 14.31 -1.78
CA TYR A 653 -23.55 14.64 -2.89
C TYR A 653 -22.49 15.64 -2.46
N ALA A 654 -22.87 16.70 -1.75
CA ALA A 654 -21.94 17.69 -1.23
C ALA A 654 -20.96 17.08 -0.20
N GLU A 655 -21.43 16.18 0.66
CA GLU A 655 -20.59 15.43 1.61
C GLU A 655 -19.59 14.54 0.87
N MET A 656 -20.04 13.79 -0.12
CA MET A 656 -19.19 12.95 -0.96
C MET A 656 -18.12 13.76 -1.67
N ASP A 657 -18.50 14.93 -2.23
CA ASP A 657 -17.60 15.84 -2.91
C ASP A 657 -16.51 16.38 -1.97
N ALA A 658 -16.91 16.77 -0.76
CA ALA A 658 -15.99 17.21 0.29
C ALA A 658 -15.01 16.09 0.71
N HIS A 659 -15.46 14.84 0.76
CA HIS A 659 -14.59 13.70 1.05
C HIS A 659 -13.56 13.48 -0.06
N PHE A 660 -13.97 13.54 -1.31
CA PHE A 660 -13.04 13.42 -2.44
C PHE A 660 -11.99 14.54 -2.46
N ALA A 661 -12.40 15.78 -2.18
CA ALA A 661 -11.48 16.91 -2.09
C ALA A 661 -10.38 16.74 -1.03
N GLN A 662 -10.60 15.86 -0.05
CA GLN A 662 -9.66 15.51 1.01
C GLN A 662 -9.04 14.12 0.81
N TYR A 663 -9.25 13.47 -0.31
CA TYR A 663 -8.83 12.09 -0.57
C TYR A 663 -9.36 11.06 0.44
N ARG A 664 -10.51 11.32 1.05
CA ARG A 664 -11.21 10.41 1.96
C ARG A 664 -12.16 9.51 1.17
N ILE A 665 -11.60 8.70 0.28
CA ILE A 665 -12.34 7.93 -0.73
C ILE A 665 -13.26 6.88 -0.09
N SER A 666 -12.83 6.24 0.99
CA SER A 666 -13.65 5.29 1.75
C SER A 666 -14.87 5.97 2.38
N ASP A 667 -14.71 7.18 2.91
CA ASP A 667 -15.81 7.95 3.49
C ASP A 667 -16.80 8.38 2.41
N ALA A 668 -16.30 8.76 1.22
CA ALA A 668 -17.14 9.06 0.06
C ALA A 668 -18.02 7.86 -0.33
N LEU A 669 -17.44 6.64 -0.37
CA LEU A 669 -18.22 5.43 -0.60
C LEU A 669 -19.24 5.20 0.51
N MET A 670 -18.87 5.36 1.78
CA MET A 670 -19.77 5.15 2.90
C MET A 670 -20.94 6.11 2.92
N THR A 671 -20.74 7.36 2.45
CA THR A 671 -21.84 8.33 2.29
C THR A 671 -22.88 7.80 1.30
N VAL A 672 -22.44 7.34 0.11
CA VAL A 672 -23.35 6.80 -0.90
C VAL A 672 -23.98 5.48 -0.48
N TYR A 673 -23.20 4.62 0.19
CA TYR A 673 -23.69 3.35 0.73
C TYR A 673 -24.86 3.57 1.70
N ARG A 674 -24.68 4.47 2.68
CA ARG A 674 -25.72 4.82 3.65
C ARG A 674 -26.91 5.49 2.98
N LEU A 675 -26.67 6.41 2.05
CA LEU A 675 -27.73 7.06 1.28
C LEU A 675 -28.60 6.03 0.57
N PHE A 676 -27.99 5.02 -0.09
CA PHE A 676 -28.75 3.99 -0.79
C PHE A 676 -29.43 3.00 0.17
N TRP A 677 -28.65 2.48 1.15
CA TRP A 677 -29.15 1.39 2.01
C TRP A 677 -30.16 1.90 3.03
N ASP A 678 -29.78 2.93 3.78
CA ASP A 678 -30.57 3.41 4.91
C ASP A 678 -31.65 4.38 4.47
N GLU A 679 -31.32 5.35 3.62
CA GLU A 679 -32.24 6.42 3.27
C GLU A 679 -33.17 6.04 2.09
N PHE A 680 -32.56 5.67 0.96
CA PHE A 680 -33.36 5.34 -0.24
C PHE A 680 -34.16 4.06 -0.07
N SER A 681 -33.49 2.96 0.27
CA SER A 681 -34.13 1.65 0.32
C SER A 681 -35.02 1.48 1.55
N SER A 682 -34.60 1.95 2.74
CA SER A 682 -35.33 1.69 3.99
C SER A 682 -36.41 2.73 4.31
N TRP A 683 -36.30 3.93 3.73
CA TRP A 683 -37.26 5.01 3.97
C TRP A 683 -37.98 5.44 2.69
N TYR A 684 -37.25 5.94 1.70
CA TYR A 684 -37.89 6.48 0.49
C TYR A 684 -38.79 5.43 -0.21
N LEU A 685 -38.20 4.28 -0.57
CA LEU A 685 -38.94 3.24 -1.26
C LEU A 685 -40.12 2.70 -0.44
N GLU A 686 -39.99 2.61 0.86
CA GLU A 686 -41.07 2.18 1.74
C GLU A 686 -42.25 3.18 1.77
N MET A 687 -41.93 4.49 1.71
CA MET A 687 -42.96 5.54 1.63
C MET A 687 -43.68 5.56 0.29
N VAL A 688 -42.99 5.30 -0.81
CA VAL A 688 -43.55 5.45 -2.16
C VAL A 688 -44.06 4.14 -2.79
N LYS A 689 -43.78 2.98 -2.19
CA LYS A 689 -44.23 1.69 -2.72
C LYS A 689 -45.74 1.63 -2.87
N PRO A 690 -46.24 0.84 -3.84
CA PRO A 690 -47.66 0.68 -4.08
C PRO A 690 -48.46 0.33 -2.82
N ALA A 691 -49.59 0.99 -2.61
CA ALA A 691 -50.55 0.57 -1.61
C ALA A 691 -51.25 -0.71 -2.06
N TYR A 692 -51.66 -1.55 -1.11
CA TYR A 692 -52.46 -2.75 -1.41
C TYR A 692 -53.92 -2.53 -1.00
N LYS A 693 -54.79 -2.74 -1.94
CA LYS A 693 -56.25 -2.73 -1.69
C LYS A 693 -56.87 -4.02 -2.23
N ASP A 694 -57.64 -4.70 -1.40
CA ASP A 694 -58.30 -5.97 -1.77
C ASP A 694 -57.34 -7.04 -2.33
N GLY A 695 -56.09 -7.07 -1.77
CA GLY A 695 -55.04 -8.01 -2.17
C GLY A 695 -54.30 -7.67 -3.49
N LYS A 696 -54.61 -6.51 -4.10
CA LYS A 696 -53.98 -6.05 -5.34
C LYS A 696 -53.13 -4.78 -5.07
N ALA A 697 -51.95 -4.75 -5.67
CA ALA A 697 -51.13 -3.54 -5.72
C ALA A 697 -51.91 -2.46 -6.52
N GLN A 698 -51.92 -1.24 -6.00
CA GLN A 698 -52.50 -0.10 -6.68
C GLN A 698 -51.46 0.56 -7.58
N PRO A 699 -51.85 1.12 -8.72
CA PRO A 699 -50.93 1.83 -9.60
C PRO A 699 -50.26 3.01 -8.86
N VAL A 700 -48.98 3.20 -9.12
CA VAL A 700 -48.20 4.34 -8.62
C VAL A 700 -48.43 5.54 -9.55
N ALA A 701 -48.52 6.73 -9.00
CA ALA A 701 -48.62 7.94 -9.81
C ALA A 701 -47.37 8.14 -10.67
N GLN A 702 -47.54 8.58 -11.92
CA GLN A 702 -46.44 8.84 -12.85
C GLN A 702 -45.36 9.74 -12.24
N ALA A 703 -45.76 10.83 -11.56
CA ALA A 703 -44.83 11.78 -10.91
C ALA A 703 -43.95 11.11 -9.85
N THR A 704 -44.50 10.15 -9.09
CA THR A 704 -43.73 9.38 -8.10
C THR A 704 -42.74 8.44 -8.78
N TYR A 705 -43.17 7.76 -9.83
CA TYR A 705 -42.34 6.84 -10.60
C TYR A 705 -41.17 7.57 -11.26
N ASP A 706 -41.45 8.69 -11.93
CA ASP A 706 -40.44 9.51 -12.59
C ASP A 706 -39.41 10.06 -11.60
N ALA A 707 -39.87 10.53 -10.44
CA ALA A 707 -38.95 10.95 -9.35
C ALA A 707 -38.07 9.80 -8.87
N THR A 708 -38.64 8.61 -8.69
CA THR A 708 -37.89 7.42 -8.26
C THR A 708 -36.83 7.03 -9.29
N LEU A 709 -37.12 7.08 -10.58
CA LEU A 709 -36.14 6.80 -11.64
C LEU A 709 -35.05 7.87 -11.69
N ARG A 710 -35.38 9.16 -11.50
CA ARG A 710 -34.36 10.22 -11.38
C ARG A 710 -33.43 9.99 -10.18
N PHE A 711 -33.97 9.55 -9.06
CA PHE A 711 -33.13 9.23 -7.88
C PHE A 711 -32.24 8.01 -8.11
N PHE A 712 -32.75 6.99 -8.81
CA PHE A 712 -31.92 5.88 -9.23
C PHE A 712 -30.79 6.33 -10.15
N ASP A 713 -31.06 7.16 -11.14
CA ASP A 713 -30.05 7.72 -12.04
C ASP A 713 -28.94 8.43 -11.25
N ALA A 714 -29.32 9.31 -10.33
CA ALA A 714 -28.37 10.03 -9.48
C ALA A 714 -27.54 9.09 -8.60
N LEU A 715 -28.19 8.12 -7.94
CA LEU A 715 -27.50 7.13 -7.09
C LEU A 715 -26.55 6.23 -7.87
N LEU A 716 -26.94 5.78 -9.06
CA LEU A 716 -26.08 4.97 -9.93
C LEU A 716 -24.85 5.76 -10.39
N ARG A 717 -25.00 7.05 -10.71
CA ARG A 717 -23.89 7.93 -11.06
C ARG A 717 -22.95 8.13 -9.88
N MET A 718 -23.45 8.34 -8.67
CA MET A 718 -22.64 8.46 -7.45
C MET A 718 -21.86 7.16 -7.15
N LEU A 719 -22.45 6.01 -7.42
CA LEU A 719 -21.83 4.69 -7.20
C LEU A 719 -20.89 4.26 -8.32
N HIS A 720 -21.04 4.77 -9.53
CA HIS A 720 -20.31 4.28 -10.72
C HIS A 720 -18.78 4.25 -10.55
N PRO A 721 -18.12 5.26 -9.97
CA PRO A 721 -16.68 5.19 -9.75
C PRO A 721 -16.24 3.99 -8.92
N PHE A 722 -17.07 3.57 -7.97
CA PHE A 722 -16.77 2.45 -7.05
C PHE A 722 -17.20 1.10 -7.62
N MET A 723 -18.38 1.04 -8.27
CA MET A 723 -19.06 -0.18 -8.70
C MET A 723 -19.48 -0.05 -10.17
N PRO A 724 -18.53 -0.02 -11.11
CA PRO A 724 -18.82 0.39 -12.49
C PRO A 724 -19.71 -0.57 -13.26
N PHE A 725 -19.69 -1.86 -12.96
CA PHE A 725 -20.40 -2.85 -13.77
C PHE A 725 -21.90 -2.91 -13.49
N ILE A 726 -22.30 -3.02 -12.24
CA ILE A 726 -23.73 -3.04 -11.90
C ILE A 726 -24.38 -1.71 -12.22
N THR A 727 -23.67 -0.61 -12.02
CA THR A 727 -24.21 0.72 -12.30
C THR A 727 -24.42 0.96 -13.79
N GLU A 728 -23.50 0.52 -14.64
CA GLU A 728 -23.68 0.55 -16.10
C GLU A 728 -24.87 -0.30 -16.52
N GLU A 729 -24.96 -1.54 -16.07
CA GLU A 729 -26.07 -2.46 -16.42
C GLU A 729 -27.42 -1.85 -16.06
N LEU A 730 -27.58 -1.34 -14.84
CA LEU A 730 -28.85 -0.77 -14.40
C LEU A 730 -29.17 0.56 -15.08
N TRP A 731 -28.14 1.39 -15.33
CA TRP A 731 -28.31 2.67 -16.01
C TRP A 731 -28.81 2.50 -17.45
N GLN A 732 -28.33 1.49 -18.14
CA GLN A 732 -28.83 1.13 -19.48
C GLN A 732 -30.29 0.65 -19.48
N HIS A 733 -30.77 0.13 -18.35
CA HIS A 733 -32.14 -0.29 -18.17
C HIS A 733 -33.09 0.81 -17.66
N LEU A 734 -32.57 1.97 -17.25
CA LEU A 734 -33.39 3.10 -16.79
C LEU A 734 -34.17 3.72 -17.91
N ALA A 735 -33.58 3.88 -19.08
CA ALA A 735 -34.20 4.48 -20.27
C ALA A 735 -33.66 3.81 -21.54
N ASP A 736 -34.30 4.06 -22.67
CA ASP A 736 -33.80 3.66 -23.98
C ASP A 736 -32.53 4.47 -24.27
N ARG A 737 -31.42 3.75 -24.49
CA ARG A 737 -30.08 4.32 -24.76
C ARG A 737 -29.65 4.05 -26.19
N LYS A 738 -28.91 4.98 -26.77
CA LYS A 738 -28.28 4.78 -28.08
C LYS A 738 -27.02 3.96 -27.90
N GLU A 739 -26.61 3.30 -28.96
CA GLU A 739 -25.33 2.62 -28.99
C GLU A 739 -24.17 3.64 -28.78
N GLY A 740 -23.22 3.31 -27.91
CA GLY A 740 -22.11 4.18 -27.51
C GLY A 740 -22.38 5.05 -26.29
N GLU A 741 -23.65 5.19 -25.83
CA GLU A 741 -23.95 5.88 -24.58
C GLU A 741 -23.55 5.03 -23.38
N SER A 742 -22.92 5.66 -22.39
CA SER A 742 -22.46 5.03 -21.13
C SER A 742 -22.55 6.00 -19.97
N ILE A 743 -22.93 5.49 -18.82
CA ILE A 743 -22.92 6.26 -17.56
C ILE A 743 -21.54 6.86 -17.26
N MET A 744 -20.48 6.22 -17.74
CA MET A 744 -19.08 6.59 -17.51
C MET A 744 -18.75 8.00 -18.01
N VAL A 745 -19.40 8.47 -19.07
CA VAL A 745 -19.13 9.76 -19.72
C VAL A 745 -20.25 10.77 -19.50
N GLU A 746 -21.23 10.44 -18.70
CA GLU A 746 -22.36 11.29 -18.38
C GLU A 746 -22.04 12.18 -17.18
N CYS A 747 -21.97 13.48 -17.43
CA CYS A 747 -21.76 14.45 -16.35
C CYS A 747 -22.96 14.50 -15.42
N GLN A 748 -22.71 14.46 -14.13
CA GLN A 748 -23.73 14.69 -13.11
C GLN A 748 -23.61 16.08 -12.54
N THR A 749 -24.67 16.87 -12.66
CA THR A 749 -24.78 18.16 -11.98
C THR A 749 -25.84 18.01 -10.89
N VAL A 750 -25.43 18.13 -9.63
CA VAL A 750 -26.35 18.18 -8.48
C VAL A 750 -26.27 19.58 -7.89
N GLU A 751 -27.44 20.19 -7.67
CA GLU A 751 -27.50 21.48 -7.02
C GLU A 751 -26.94 21.41 -5.61
N LYS A 752 -26.28 22.48 -5.18
CA LYS A 752 -25.77 22.56 -3.80
C LYS A 752 -26.92 22.60 -2.83
N PRO A 753 -26.79 21.94 -1.66
CA PRO A 753 -27.82 21.98 -0.63
C PRO A 753 -28.02 23.42 -0.12
N THR A 754 -29.28 23.74 0.17
CA THR A 754 -29.69 25.04 0.71
C THR A 754 -29.97 24.91 2.22
N GLU A 755 -30.15 26.05 2.91
CA GLU A 755 -30.59 26.03 4.31
C GLU A 755 -31.96 25.38 4.49
N ALA A 756 -32.82 25.47 3.46
CA ALA A 756 -34.14 24.82 3.47
C ALA A 756 -34.00 23.29 3.37
N ASP A 757 -33.02 22.79 2.58
CA ASP A 757 -32.73 21.35 2.50
C ASP A 757 -32.22 20.83 3.86
N ALA A 758 -31.30 21.54 4.50
CA ALA A 758 -30.77 21.16 5.81
C ALA A 758 -31.88 21.10 6.87
N ARG A 759 -32.74 22.13 6.90
CA ARG A 759 -33.92 22.16 7.81
C ARG A 759 -34.85 20.98 7.58
N LEU A 760 -35.19 20.71 6.32
CA LEU A 760 -36.07 19.59 5.94
C LEU A 760 -35.49 18.26 6.37
N CYS A 761 -34.20 18.05 6.18
CA CYS A 761 -33.50 16.83 6.61
C CYS A 761 -33.50 16.69 8.14
N GLU A 762 -33.28 17.77 8.89
CA GLU A 762 -33.33 17.77 10.34
C GLU A 762 -34.73 17.46 10.89
N GLU A 763 -35.76 18.12 10.32
CA GLU A 763 -37.17 17.87 10.68
C GLU A 763 -37.56 16.40 10.40
N PHE A 764 -37.06 15.83 9.29
CA PHE A 764 -37.37 14.46 8.95
C PHE A 764 -36.64 13.44 9.86
N GLU A 765 -35.54 13.78 10.49
CA GLU A 765 -34.92 12.93 11.53
C GLU A 765 -35.84 12.79 12.76
N ALA A 766 -36.60 13.84 13.12
CA ALA A 766 -37.62 13.74 14.14
C ALA A 766 -38.76 12.81 13.70
N VAL A 767 -39.18 12.86 12.45
CA VAL A 767 -40.17 11.93 11.87
C VAL A 767 -39.69 10.49 11.98
N LYS A 768 -38.44 10.20 11.64
CA LYS A 768 -37.84 8.87 11.79
C LYS A 768 -37.84 8.38 13.22
N GLN A 769 -37.56 9.26 14.19
CA GLN A 769 -37.59 8.92 15.60
C GLN A 769 -39.03 8.61 16.08
N VAL A 770 -40.02 9.35 15.62
CA VAL A 770 -41.44 9.05 15.93
C VAL A 770 -41.84 7.66 15.42
N VAL A 771 -41.51 7.37 14.14
CA VAL A 771 -41.77 6.05 13.54
C VAL A 771 -41.02 4.94 14.29
N ALA A 772 -39.77 5.16 14.64
CA ALA A 772 -38.97 4.21 15.43
C ALA A 772 -39.57 3.96 16.82
N GLY A 773 -40.05 5.01 17.47
CA GLY A 773 -40.76 4.93 18.76
C GLY A 773 -42.02 4.06 18.68
N VAL A 774 -42.86 4.27 17.65
CA VAL A 774 -44.04 3.42 17.43
C VAL A 774 -43.65 1.97 17.18
N ARG A 775 -42.63 1.72 16.34
CA ARG A 775 -42.10 0.36 16.07
C ARG A 775 -41.56 -0.31 17.33
N SER A 776 -40.92 0.45 18.19
CA SER A 776 -40.43 -0.03 19.50
C SER A 776 -41.56 -0.45 20.38
N VAL A 777 -42.63 0.36 20.50
CA VAL A 777 -43.85 0.02 21.23
C VAL A 777 -44.48 -1.26 20.68
N ARG A 778 -44.64 -1.40 19.35
CA ARG A 778 -45.09 -2.63 18.73
C ARG A 778 -44.31 -3.86 19.15
N ASN A 779 -42.99 -3.78 19.08
CA ASN A 779 -42.11 -4.88 19.46
C ASN A 779 -42.21 -5.22 20.94
N GLN A 780 -42.19 -4.21 21.82
CA GLN A 780 -42.29 -4.39 23.27
C GLN A 780 -43.61 -4.99 23.72
N LYS A 781 -44.70 -4.62 23.02
CA LYS A 781 -46.04 -5.07 23.32
C LYS A 781 -46.52 -6.22 22.46
N ASN A 782 -45.65 -6.76 21.63
CA ASN A 782 -45.94 -7.87 20.70
C ASN A 782 -47.15 -7.63 19.78
N ILE A 783 -47.34 -6.38 19.33
CA ILE A 783 -48.46 -6.00 18.47
C ILE A 783 -48.11 -6.34 17.01
N ALA A 784 -49.00 -7.07 16.35
CA ALA A 784 -48.81 -7.51 14.95
C ALA A 784 -48.54 -6.32 14.02
N PRO A 785 -47.57 -6.41 13.08
CA PRO A 785 -47.25 -5.32 12.14
C PRO A 785 -48.44 -4.83 11.31
N ARG A 786 -49.44 -5.69 11.04
CA ARG A 786 -50.65 -5.37 10.26
C ARG A 786 -51.73 -4.62 11.07
N GLN A 787 -51.64 -4.62 12.39
CA GLN A 787 -52.56 -3.91 13.28
C GLN A 787 -52.38 -2.40 13.12
N ARG A 788 -53.41 -1.66 12.75
CA ARG A 788 -53.38 -0.20 12.74
C ARG A 788 -53.47 0.34 14.19
N LEU A 789 -52.69 1.35 14.46
CA LEU A 789 -52.62 1.98 15.80
C LEU A 789 -53.03 3.45 15.69
N VAL A 790 -53.41 3.99 16.83
CA VAL A 790 -53.58 5.44 17.01
C VAL A 790 -52.31 5.94 17.70
N LEU A 791 -51.79 7.08 17.25
CA LEU A 791 -50.66 7.76 17.85
C LEU A 791 -51.15 9.05 18.48
N GLN A 792 -50.76 9.28 19.73
CA GLN A 792 -51.06 10.51 20.45
C GLN A 792 -49.83 11.38 20.56
N ALA A 793 -49.91 12.62 20.08
CA ALA A 793 -48.93 13.69 20.37
C ALA A 793 -49.39 14.46 21.59
N VAL A 794 -48.61 14.44 22.66
CA VAL A 794 -49.01 15.12 23.93
C VAL A 794 -48.60 16.59 23.87
N GLY A 795 -49.57 17.46 23.96
CA GLY A 795 -49.39 18.91 23.88
C GLY A 795 -49.40 19.42 22.45
N THR A 796 -48.31 19.19 21.68
CA THR A 796 -48.14 19.68 20.29
C THR A 796 -47.61 18.61 19.37
N ASN A 797 -47.97 18.65 18.10
CA ASN A 797 -47.40 17.84 17.04
C ASN A 797 -46.44 18.72 16.24
N GLU A 798 -45.17 18.68 16.60
CA GLU A 798 -44.12 19.50 15.94
C GLU A 798 -43.82 19.01 14.52
N VAL A 799 -44.19 17.79 14.16
CA VAL A 799 -43.95 17.17 12.84
C VAL A 799 -45.25 17.00 12.04
N ALA A 800 -46.32 17.76 12.33
CA ALA A 800 -47.62 17.66 11.70
C ALA A 800 -47.57 17.73 10.16
N ALA A 801 -46.65 18.48 9.59
CA ALA A 801 -46.43 18.58 8.16
C ALA A 801 -46.07 17.23 7.51
N TYR A 802 -45.66 16.23 8.30
CA TYR A 802 -45.21 14.91 7.86
C TYR A 802 -46.14 13.78 8.31
N ASP A 803 -47.33 14.10 8.83
CA ASP A 803 -48.28 13.12 9.35
C ASP A 803 -48.60 12.01 8.34
N ALA A 804 -48.74 12.34 7.05
CA ALA A 804 -48.99 11.34 5.99
C ALA A 804 -47.85 10.31 5.88
N ALA A 805 -46.61 10.73 6.02
CA ALA A 805 -45.44 9.83 6.05
C ALA A 805 -45.43 8.96 7.30
N ILE A 806 -45.68 9.53 8.47
CA ILE A 806 -45.72 8.82 9.77
C ILE A 806 -46.85 7.77 9.75
N LEU A 807 -48.05 8.15 9.30
CA LEU A 807 -49.19 7.25 9.17
C LEU A 807 -48.84 6.02 8.33
N LYS A 808 -48.21 6.23 7.18
CA LYS A 808 -47.82 5.15 6.25
C LYS A 808 -46.71 4.30 6.82
N MET A 809 -45.64 4.90 7.34
CA MET A 809 -44.45 4.20 7.77
C MET A 809 -44.59 3.45 9.11
N ALA A 810 -45.46 3.94 9.98
CA ALA A 810 -45.75 3.32 11.26
C ALA A 810 -47.06 2.48 11.24
N ASN A 811 -47.72 2.40 10.09
CA ASN A 811 -49.04 1.72 9.91
C ASN A 811 -50.06 2.19 10.94
N LEU A 812 -50.37 3.50 10.92
CA LEU A 812 -51.30 4.11 11.87
C LEU A 812 -52.66 4.34 11.22
N GLU A 813 -53.68 4.42 12.06
CA GLU A 813 -55.05 4.83 11.65
C GLU A 813 -55.12 6.37 11.61
N LYS A 814 -54.63 7.00 12.69
CA LYS A 814 -54.65 8.47 12.86
C LYS A 814 -53.59 8.91 13.83
N ILE A 815 -53.28 10.19 13.80
CA ILE A 815 -52.49 10.92 14.78
C ILE A 815 -53.43 11.92 15.46
N GLU A 816 -53.45 11.96 16.79
CA GLU A 816 -54.28 12.85 17.59
C GLU A 816 -53.39 13.73 18.50
N VAL A 817 -53.67 15.02 18.56
CA VAL A 817 -53.10 15.91 19.57
C VAL A 817 -53.93 15.85 20.82
N VAL A 818 -53.34 15.51 21.95
CA VAL A 818 -54.02 15.33 23.24
C VAL A 818 -53.33 16.16 24.31
N GLU A 819 -54.06 16.65 25.32
CA GLU A 819 -53.43 17.38 26.44
C GLU A 819 -52.68 16.42 27.37
N ALA A 820 -53.10 15.19 27.48
CA ALA A 820 -52.47 14.15 28.27
C ALA A 820 -52.64 12.80 27.58
N LYS A 821 -51.65 11.92 27.67
CA LYS A 821 -51.74 10.57 27.13
C LYS A 821 -52.83 9.74 27.84
N ALA A 822 -53.41 8.80 27.10
CA ALA A 822 -54.32 7.84 27.66
C ALA A 822 -53.65 7.03 28.81
N ALA A 823 -54.44 6.65 29.80
CA ALA A 823 -53.92 5.95 31.01
C ALA A 823 -53.26 4.60 30.66
N ASP A 824 -53.75 3.94 29.58
CA ASP A 824 -53.27 2.66 29.05
C ASP A 824 -52.29 2.82 27.88
N ALA A 825 -51.80 4.02 27.63
CA ALA A 825 -50.87 4.28 26.54
C ALA A 825 -49.39 4.05 26.91
N SER A 826 -48.65 3.45 26.00
CA SER A 826 -47.19 3.32 26.05
C SER A 826 -46.54 4.56 25.44
N GLY A 827 -45.88 5.37 26.30
CA GLY A 827 -45.25 6.63 25.89
C GLY A 827 -43.77 6.47 25.50
N PHE A 828 -43.29 7.39 24.65
CA PHE A 828 -41.87 7.57 24.29
C PHE A 828 -41.62 9.05 24.01
N MET A 829 -40.33 9.45 24.09
CA MET A 829 -39.91 10.82 23.85
C MET A 829 -39.19 10.95 22.51
N VAL A 830 -39.44 12.05 21.79
CA VAL A 830 -38.68 12.47 20.64
C VAL A 830 -38.28 13.93 20.86
N GLY A 831 -37.01 14.17 21.05
CA GLY A 831 -36.56 15.48 21.53
C GLY A 831 -37.22 15.87 22.84
N LYS A 832 -38.02 16.94 22.85
CA LYS A 832 -38.79 17.43 23.99
C LYS A 832 -40.26 17.02 23.93
N SER A 833 -40.74 16.42 22.86
CA SER A 833 -42.14 16.08 22.61
C SER A 833 -42.42 14.68 23.13
N GLU A 834 -43.50 14.51 23.90
CA GLU A 834 -44.00 13.22 24.34
C GLU A 834 -44.99 12.66 23.34
N TRP A 835 -44.78 11.38 22.99
CA TRP A 835 -45.66 10.61 22.10
C TRP A 835 -46.16 9.38 22.84
N ALA A 836 -47.35 8.93 22.53
CA ALA A 836 -47.91 7.76 23.16
C ALA A 836 -48.79 6.93 22.22
N VAL A 837 -48.80 5.62 22.42
CA VAL A 837 -49.68 4.69 21.68
C VAL A 837 -50.64 4.04 22.70
N PRO A 838 -51.96 4.27 22.61
CA PRO A 838 -52.91 3.53 23.40
C PRO A 838 -52.86 2.05 23.08
N VAL A 839 -52.62 1.20 24.06
CA VAL A 839 -52.40 -0.24 23.88
C VAL A 839 -53.35 -1.13 24.66
N GLY A 840 -54.25 -0.56 25.54
CA GLY A 840 -55.06 -1.31 26.49
C GLY A 840 -55.97 -2.39 25.89
N SER A 841 -56.57 -2.13 24.74
CA SER A 841 -57.48 -3.12 24.10
C SER A 841 -56.74 -4.05 23.08
N LEU A 842 -55.46 -3.83 22.91
CA LEU A 842 -54.64 -4.47 21.84
C LEU A 842 -53.68 -5.51 22.41
N ILE A 843 -53.53 -5.58 23.73
CA ILE A 843 -52.66 -6.52 24.38
C ILE A 843 -53.43 -7.79 24.67
N ASP A 844 -52.98 -8.90 24.13
CA ASP A 844 -53.37 -10.21 24.62
C ASP A 844 -52.73 -10.45 25.97
N VAL A 845 -53.43 -10.05 27.02
CA VAL A 845 -52.94 -10.12 28.42
C VAL A 845 -52.54 -11.55 28.79
N GLU A 846 -53.25 -12.56 28.24
CA GLU A 846 -52.99 -13.97 28.52
C GLU A 846 -51.67 -14.44 27.85
N ALA A 847 -51.44 -14.01 26.60
CA ALA A 847 -50.21 -14.30 25.87
C ALA A 847 -48.99 -13.55 26.47
N GLU A 848 -49.17 -12.28 26.87
CA GLU A 848 -48.08 -11.53 27.54
C GLU A 848 -47.78 -12.09 28.95
N LEU A 849 -48.79 -12.52 29.67
CA LEU A 849 -48.63 -13.17 30.96
C LEU A 849 -47.86 -14.49 30.83
N GLU A 850 -48.16 -15.30 29.81
CA GLU A 850 -47.49 -16.56 29.54
C GLU A 850 -46.04 -16.32 29.09
N LYS A 851 -45.77 -15.29 28.31
CA LYS A 851 -44.41 -14.91 27.90
C LYS A 851 -43.58 -14.42 29.09
N ALA A 852 -44.15 -13.56 29.90
CA ALA A 852 -43.51 -13.08 31.14
C ALA A 852 -43.22 -14.22 32.14
N LYS A 853 -44.12 -15.20 32.27
CA LYS A 853 -43.87 -16.40 33.09
C LYS A 853 -42.74 -17.25 32.53
N LYS A 854 -42.65 -17.44 31.21
CA LYS A 854 -41.55 -18.19 30.54
C LYS A 854 -40.22 -17.47 30.71
N GLU A 855 -40.20 -16.15 30.58
CA GLU A 855 -39.03 -15.32 30.77
C GLU A 855 -38.56 -15.38 32.26
N LEU A 856 -39.50 -15.31 33.17
CA LEU A 856 -39.20 -15.45 34.59
C LEU A 856 -38.55 -16.80 34.89
N ALA A 857 -39.14 -17.88 34.40
CA ALA A 857 -38.61 -19.26 34.60
C ALA A 857 -37.20 -19.40 34.00
N HIS A 858 -36.95 -18.81 32.84
CA HIS A 858 -35.63 -18.80 32.22
C HIS A 858 -34.60 -18.00 33.04
N LEU A 859 -34.97 -16.82 33.54
CA LEU A 859 -34.10 -15.98 34.35
C LEU A 859 -33.81 -16.62 35.71
N GLU A 860 -34.82 -17.25 36.34
CA GLU A 860 -34.64 -18.00 37.60
C GLU A 860 -33.75 -19.23 37.41
N GLY A 861 -33.87 -19.94 36.30
CA GLY A 861 -32.96 -21.03 35.89
C GLY A 861 -31.53 -20.52 35.69
N PHE A 862 -31.36 -19.41 34.99
CA PHE A 862 -30.07 -18.75 34.80
C PHE A 862 -29.43 -18.31 36.11
N LEU A 863 -30.21 -17.64 36.98
CA LEU A 863 -29.76 -17.21 38.31
C LEU A 863 -29.31 -18.39 39.16
N THR A 864 -30.05 -19.50 39.12
CA THR A 864 -29.69 -20.74 39.81
C THR A 864 -28.34 -21.27 39.32
N GLY A 865 -28.10 -21.28 38.02
CA GLY A 865 -26.83 -21.68 37.40
C GLY A 865 -25.65 -20.82 37.83
N VAL A 866 -25.83 -19.50 37.80
CA VAL A 866 -24.80 -18.53 38.23
C VAL A 866 -24.55 -18.62 39.73
N THR A 867 -25.58 -18.73 40.55
CA THR A 867 -25.46 -18.89 41.99
C THR A 867 -24.75 -20.19 42.39
N LYS A 868 -25.05 -21.28 41.69
CA LYS A 868 -24.33 -22.57 41.88
C LYS A 868 -22.85 -22.47 41.53
N LYS A 869 -22.48 -21.69 40.54
CA LYS A 869 -21.07 -21.43 40.22
C LYS A 869 -20.40 -20.60 41.32
N LEU A 870 -21.05 -19.54 41.77
CA LEU A 870 -20.53 -18.65 42.82
C LEU A 870 -20.50 -19.30 44.22
N SER A 871 -21.32 -20.31 44.48
CA SER A 871 -21.29 -21.11 45.72
C SER A 871 -20.26 -22.24 45.72
N ASN A 872 -19.60 -22.47 44.57
CA ASN A 872 -18.50 -23.45 44.47
C ASN A 872 -17.21 -22.79 44.97
N GLU A 873 -16.82 -23.15 46.22
CA GLU A 873 -15.61 -22.61 46.85
C GLU A 873 -14.35 -22.82 46.01
N LYS A 874 -14.23 -23.94 45.30
CA LYS A 874 -13.08 -24.21 44.40
C LYS A 874 -13.05 -23.29 43.21
N PHE A 875 -14.20 -22.93 42.66
CA PHE A 875 -14.30 -21.96 41.57
C PHE A 875 -13.91 -20.57 42.04
N VAL A 876 -14.46 -20.12 43.15
CA VAL A 876 -14.21 -18.76 43.70
C VAL A 876 -12.75 -18.58 44.13
N ALA A 877 -12.11 -19.64 44.63
CA ALA A 877 -10.73 -19.62 45.10
C ALA A 877 -9.67 -19.70 44.01
N HIS A 878 -9.98 -20.33 42.87
CA HIS A 878 -8.99 -20.63 41.83
C HIS A 878 -9.24 -19.88 40.50
N ALA A 879 -10.42 -19.28 40.29
CA ALA A 879 -10.69 -18.50 39.09
C ALA A 879 -10.10 -17.09 39.19
N PRO A 880 -9.64 -16.47 38.05
CA PRO A 880 -9.19 -15.09 38.06
C PRO A 880 -10.26 -14.15 38.65
N ALA A 881 -9.85 -13.19 39.45
CA ALA A 881 -10.77 -12.25 40.15
C ALA A 881 -11.75 -11.55 39.18
N ALA A 882 -11.30 -11.19 37.97
CA ALA A 882 -12.14 -10.60 36.91
C ALA A 882 -13.26 -11.54 36.43
N VAL A 883 -13.05 -12.86 36.44
CA VAL A 883 -14.06 -13.85 36.06
C VAL A 883 -15.11 -13.98 37.16
N VAL A 884 -14.69 -14.01 38.42
CA VAL A 884 -15.60 -14.06 39.60
C VAL A 884 -16.45 -12.79 39.63
N GLU A 885 -15.85 -11.63 39.42
CA GLU A 885 -16.53 -10.33 39.36
C GLU A 885 -17.58 -10.30 38.22
N LYS A 886 -17.24 -10.83 37.06
CA LYS A 886 -18.17 -10.94 35.94
C LYS A 886 -19.37 -11.86 36.27
N GLU A 887 -19.15 -12.96 36.96
CA GLU A 887 -20.26 -13.83 37.36
C GLU A 887 -21.13 -13.19 38.48
N ARG A 888 -20.55 -12.41 39.41
CA ARG A 888 -21.30 -11.62 40.40
C ARG A 888 -22.16 -10.55 39.72
N LYS A 889 -21.62 -9.84 38.72
CA LYS A 889 -22.40 -8.88 37.95
C LYS A 889 -23.56 -9.54 37.23
N LYS A 890 -23.35 -10.70 36.60
CA LYS A 890 -24.44 -11.48 35.99
C LYS A 890 -25.52 -11.90 37.00
N GLN A 891 -25.12 -12.22 38.21
CA GLN A 891 -26.06 -12.52 39.30
C GLN A 891 -26.91 -11.32 39.65
N ALA A 892 -26.29 -10.16 39.86
CA ALA A 892 -26.97 -8.91 40.18
C ALA A 892 -27.93 -8.49 39.05
N ASP A 893 -27.48 -8.49 37.81
CA ASP A 893 -28.28 -8.17 36.62
C ASP A 893 -29.48 -9.12 36.47
N ALA A 894 -29.29 -10.42 36.77
CA ALA A 894 -30.37 -11.40 36.70
C ALA A 894 -31.40 -11.18 37.83
N MET A 895 -30.96 -10.84 39.03
CA MET A 895 -31.86 -10.55 40.17
C MET A 895 -32.71 -9.30 39.89
N GLU A 896 -32.11 -8.24 39.33
CA GLU A 896 -32.80 -7.02 38.95
C GLU A 896 -33.87 -7.30 37.89
N LYS A 897 -33.51 -8.04 36.82
CA LYS A 897 -34.43 -8.44 35.77
C LYS A 897 -35.58 -9.31 36.28
N ILE A 898 -35.32 -10.25 37.18
CA ILE A 898 -36.34 -11.07 37.82
C ILE A 898 -37.33 -10.20 38.63
N ALA A 899 -36.84 -9.19 39.35
CA ALA A 899 -37.70 -8.27 40.06
C ALA A 899 -38.60 -7.46 39.13
N MET A 900 -38.04 -6.97 37.98
CA MET A 900 -38.80 -6.27 36.95
C MET A 900 -39.88 -7.16 36.32
N VAL A 901 -39.53 -8.39 35.92
CA VAL A 901 -40.50 -9.33 35.32
C VAL A 901 -41.61 -9.73 36.32
N LYS A 902 -41.28 -9.92 37.63
CA LYS A 902 -42.27 -10.17 38.65
C LYS A 902 -43.23 -8.98 38.88
N ALA A 903 -42.71 -7.77 38.84
CA ALA A 903 -43.55 -6.56 38.88
C ALA A 903 -44.46 -6.47 37.63
N MET A 904 -43.95 -6.79 36.46
CA MET A 904 -44.74 -6.84 35.22
C MET A 904 -45.85 -7.90 35.28
N ILE A 905 -45.55 -9.12 35.76
CA ILE A 905 -46.57 -10.19 35.98
C ILE A 905 -47.65 -9.76 36.97
N LYS A 906 -47.28 -8.98 37.97
CA LYS A 906 -48.22 -8.44 38.97
C LYS A 906 -49.11 -7.35 38.35
N ALA A 907 -48.60 -6.57 37.45
CA ALA A 907 -49.36 -5.52 36.76
C ALA A 907 -50.28 -6.07 35.66
N LEU A 908 -49.97 -7.27 35.10
CA LEU A 908 -50.77 -7.95 34.09
C LEU A 908 -51.84 -8.87 34.69
N LYS A 909 -51.83 -9.12 35.99
CA LYS A 909 -52.87 -9.82 36.73
C LYS A 909 -53.86 -8.84 37.32
#